data_c70d5fefb37a9a991084234923e7745b
#
_entry.id   c70d5fefb37a9a991084234923e7745b
#
_cell.length_a   1.000
_cell.length_b   1.000
_cell.length_c   1.000
_cell.angle_alpha   90.00
_cell.angle_beta   90.00
_cell.angle_gamma   90.00
#
_symmetry.space_group_name_H-M   'P 1'
#
loop_
_entity.id
_entity.type
_entity.pdbx_description
1 polymer ?
#
loop_
_entity_poly.entity_id
_entity_poly.type
_entity_poly.pdbx_seq_one_letter_code
_entity_poly.pdbx_strand_id
1 'polypeptide(L)'
;MGKKIKIKVKKPWIAYSGCPVQQNYAEELDHGYLLWDIKDENDWDVKFKKLPNPKPYVTIQWGGSQKDFLKEVTKYPKQSRFRIKSQMELSQDDVSFLNETLKTTYSATEVTFKSEYRASNETIKTGSTTIAKSDLTSPDVIMGLIQTYCKENGNTDVDWDSMSSQIKKYMSAVASTDDYVKGSKWSLRHLKWDNTFAYGEENEIDFTKLNGIVGIFGPNRTGKSSIVGTMMYSLFNTTDRGSLKNLHVCNIRKPYCYARAIFDHNSKIYITERQTTKSITKKGVTTASTSLNFYRMRDDGEVDDLCDDLRTGTEKAIRNLIGTSEDFSLTALSAQGDINAFIYQGSTRRRATLSRFLGLDIFDKMYDMSSKDLNGFKAQLKNFPDRNWDELQLNHGKTILDLSEKIDELISSSHDAQNEVSGLRTELASHKGHKPVTVIDVQLHEQKVKNLKAICNDSCSKIDTIKDEIIVLKDKLKIVEEVEASDDIDGLKKKLSAIDSLEKSILELQHLHDKESTLIKTQQKSLKILDEVPCGDDYPTCKFIKDAHQNKDKIVAQNEKAEATLKKLNDLNDALSKLEKESLVSKISKLEKATMLSSKLNLEISRKETEIEKIRSHCETLTANLKDAELKLIDLQEALKNDENSEVVSLRSKIETLSRSIKEWDEARMMLATQRGRLMSELEKLDAEKESRDKLLRTMKTYEIISGAFSKKGIPLIITRSQLPVINAEISKILHGIVDFSVEMENDDESDASEIYINYGDSRRIIELCSGMEKTIASIALRVALVNVSSMSKSDMFIIDEGFGTLDDAGVESCNRLLTSLKKFFRLILVITHVDGIKDVADHILEITKNEKDSKMVLV
;
A
#
# COMPACT_ATOMS: atom_id res chain seq x y z
N MET A 1 43.46 24.23 1.02
CA MET A 1 44.55 24.85 1.80
C MET A 1 45.64 25.27 0.85
N GLY A 2 45.61 26.53 0.36
CA GLY A 2 46.68 27.11 -0.43
C GLY A 2 47.73 27.69 0.50
N LYS A 3 48.91 27.09 0.54
CA LYS A 3 50.03 27.68 1.25
C LYS A 3 50.41 29.01 0.55
N LYS A 4 50.20 30.14 1.21
CA LYS A 4 50.74 31.41 0.80
C LYS A 4 52.28 31.29 0.79
N ILE A 5 52.89 31.15 -0.36
CA ILE A 5 54.33 31.25 -0.54
C ILE A 5 54.66 32.77 -0.43
N LYS A 6 55.16 33.23 0.70
CA LYS A 6 55.70 34.55 0.84
C LYS A 6 57.04 34.57 0.10
N ILE A 7 57.04 34.97 -1.15
CA ILE A 7 58.25 35.31 -1.90
C ILE A 7 58.68 36.69 -1.39
N LYS A 8 59.79 36.76 -0.67
CA LYS A 8 60.44 38.03 -0.34
C LYS A 8 61.15 38.58 -1.61
N VAL A 9 60.40 39.30 -2.39
CA VAL A 9 60.98 40.11 -3.51
C VAL A 9 61.46 41.44 -2.87
N LYS A 10 62.70 41.80 -3.08
CA LYS A 10 63.30 43.01 -2.43
C LYS A 10 62.62 44.32 -2.91
N LYS A 11 62.14 44.39 -4.11
CA LYS A 11 61.25 45.47 -4.62
C LYS A 11 60.48 44.92 -5.87
N PRO A 12 59.12 44.87 -5.87
CA PRO A 12 58.42 44.37 -7.04
C PRO A 12 58.37 45.43 -8.14
N TRP A 13 58.79 45.06 -9.34
CA TRP A 13 58.68 45.95 -10.52
C TRP A 13 57.24 45.99 -11.03
N ILE A 14 56.43 45.01 -10.68
CA ILE A 14 55.02 44.91 -11.04
C ILE A 14 54.21 44.58 -9.77
N ALA A 15 53.21 45.40 -9.50
CA ALA A 15 52.28 45.14 -8.41
C ALA A 15 50.85 45.36 -8.92
N TYR A 16 49.95 44.46 -8.60
CA TYR A 16 48.54 44.51 -8.95
C TYR A 16 47.70 44.79 -7.72
N SER A 17 46.91 45.91 -7.79
CA SER A 17 46.07 46.34 -6.66
C SER A 17 44.81 45.49 -6.45
N GLY A 18 44.41 44.69 -7.48
CA GLY A 18 43.11 44.12 -7.50
C GLY A 18 41.99 45.12 -7.85
N CYS A 19 40.74 44.71 -7.65
CA CYS A 19 39.65 45.65 -7.72
C CYS A 19 39.62 46.62 -6.55
N PRO A 20 39.30 47.90 -6.75
CA PRO A 20 39.26 48.87 -5.66
C PRO A 20 38.17 48.58 -4.63
N VAL A 21 37.09 47.84 -5.05
CA VAL A 21 35.95 47.47 -4.23
C VAL A 21 35.70 46.00 -4.35
N GLN A 22 35.39 45.36 -3.26
CA GLN A 22 34.97 43.92 -3.21
C GLN A 22 33.75 43.70 -4.07
N GLN A 23 33.77 42.69 -4.96
CA GLN A 23 32.71 42.39 -5.93
C GLN A 23 31.88 41.19 -5.50
N ASN A 24 32.42 40.28 -4.69
CA ASN A 24 31.75 39.04 -4.29
C ASN A 24 32.31 38.51 -2.95
N TYR A 25 31.64 37.46 -2.41
CA TYR A 25 31.97 36.80 -1.15
C TYR A 25 33.27 35.97 -1.19
N ALA A 26 33.87 35.75 -2.32
CA ALA A 26 35.12 34.98 -2.43
C ALA A 26 36.37 35.86 -2.25
N GLU A 27 36.21 37.16 -2.35
CA GLU A 27 37.28 38.12 -2.23
C GLU A 27 37.54 38.49 -0.77
N GLU A 28 38.78 38.89 -0.48
CA GLU A 28 39.15 39.39 0.85
C GLU A 28 38.45 40.74 1.15
N LEU A 29 38.29 41.08 2.41
CA LEU A 29 37.66 42.33 2.82
C LEU A 29 38.53 43.59 2.50
N ASP A 30 39.84 43.40 2.36
CA ASP A 30 40.78 44.45 2.21
C ASP A 30 41.03 44.77 0.72
N HIS A 31 40.33 45.79 0.26
CA HIS A 31 40.46 46.32 -1.11
C HIS A 31 41.01 47.75 -1.06
N GLY A 32 41.66 48.17 -2.12
CA GLY A 32 42.29 49.47 -2.15
C GLY A 32 43.02 49.76 -3.43
N TYR A 33 43.95 50.68 -3.35
CA TYR A 33 44.81 51.05 -4.47
C TYR A 33 46.26 51.08 -4.04
N LEU A 34 47.15 50.99 -5.04
CA LEU A 34 48.60 51.09 -4.83
C LEU A 34 49.04 52.54 -5.02
N LEU A 35 49.73 53.08 -4.02
CA LEU A 35 50.38 54.36 -4.11
C LEU A 35 51.86 54.12 -4.34
N TRP A 36 52.33 54.54 -5.48
CA TRP A 36 53.71 54.49 -5.88
C TRP A 36 54.38 55.83 -5.56
N ASP A 37 55.49 55.83 -4.83
CA ASP A 37 56.37 56.94 -4.57
C ASP A 37 57.69 56.71 -5.34
N ILE A 38 57.79 57.32 -6.48
CA ILE A 38 58.92 57.11 -7.43
C ILE A 38 59.81 58.33 -7.42
N LYS A 39 61.04 58.20 -6.97
CA LYS A 39 62.07 59.29 -7.02
C LYS A 39 62.96 59.14 -8.22
N ASP A 40 63.39 57.90 -8.55
CA ASP A 40 64.14 57.58 -9.75
C ASP A 40 63.96 56.13 -10.13
N GLU A 41 64.63 55.62 -11.17
CA GLU A 41 64.57 54.28 -11.70
C GLU A 41 64.95 53.19 -10.67
N ASN A 42 65.67 53.55 -9.64
CA ASN A 42 66.18 52.62 -8.59
C ASN A 42 65.62 52.94 -7.21
N ASP A 43 65.01 54.07 -6.95
CA ASP A 43 64.44 54.49 -5.68
C ASP A 43 62.92 54.76 -5.81
N TRP A 44 62.16 53.73 -5.52
CA TRP A 44 60.71 53.75 -5.48
C TRP A 44 60.16 52.86 -4.37
N ASP A 45 58.96 53.24 -3.85
CA ASP A 45 58.25 52.51 -2.83
C ASP A 45 56.80 52.38 -3.26
N VAL A 46 56.19 51.24 -2.84
CA VAL A 46 54.80 50.92 -3.14
C VAL A 46 54.05 50.66 -1.87
N LYS A 47 53.01 51.46 -1.63
CA LYS A 47 52.14 51.35 -0.45
C LYS A 47 50.73 51.00 -0.86
N PHE A 48 50.20 49.92 -0.29
CA PHE A 48 48.80 49.63 -0.42
C PHE A 48 48.00 50.56 0.49
N LYS A 49 47.05 51.31 -0.09
CA LYS A 49 46.11 52.15 0.62
C LYS A 49 44.73 51.50 0.58
N LYS A 50 44.26 51.05 1.76
CA LYS A 50 42.94 50.45 1.92
C LYS A 50 41.85 51.49 1.72
N LEU A 51 40.82 51.09 0.96
CA LEU A 51 39.60 51.88 0.79
C LEU A 51 38.52 51.35 1.75
N PRO A 52 37.81 52.21 2.46
CA PRO A 52 36.70 51.76 3.30
C PRO A 52 35.56 51.31 2.43
N ASN A 53 35.10 50.08 2.64
CA ASN A 53 33.90 49.56 2.01
C ASN A 53 32.71 49.66 2.97
N PRO A 54 31.71 50.50 2.72
CA PRO A 54 30.57 50.68 3.61
C PRO A 54 29.60 49.51 3.57
N LYS A 55 29.63 48.69 2.49
CA LYS A 55 28.72 47.56 2.25
C LYS A 55 29.51 46.30 1.86
N PRO A 56 30.40 45.79 2.73
CA PRO A 56 31.25 44.65 2.37
C PRO A 56 30.43 43.37 2.24
N TYR A 57 30.93 42.40 1.43
CA TYR A 57 30.49 41.04 1.39
C TYR A 57 31.13 40.23 2.49
N VAL A 58 30.37 39.87 3.52
CA VAL A 58 30.85 39.20 4.72
C VAL A 58 30.34 37.77 4.80
N THR A 59 31.23 36.85 5.00
CA THR A 59 30.85 35.44 5.27
C THR A 59 31.04 35.14 6.75
N ILE A 60 29.97 34.77 7.44
CA ILE A 60 29.96 34.38 8.84
C ILE A 60 29.64 32.91 8.97
N GLN A 61 30.39 32.20 9.81
CA GLN A 61 30.15 30.79 10.11
C GLN A 61 29.11 30.66 11.24
N TRP A 62 28.00 29.97 11.00
CA TRP A 62 27.03 29.69 12.04
C TRP A 62 27.43 28.40 12.80
N GLY A 63 27.61 28.53 14.10
CA GLY A 63 27.99 27.44 15.00
C GLY A 63 26.87 27.01 15.98
N GLY A 64 25.61 27.42 15.74
CA GLY A 64 24.47 27.09 16.62
C GLY A 64 24.31 27.97 17.86
N SER A 65 25.18 28.97 18.06
CA SER A 65 25.13 29.87 19.22
C SER A 65 24.75 31.29 18.82
N GLN A 66 23.57 31.74 19.22
CA GLN A 66 23.07 33.09 18.97
C GLN A 66 23.98 34.17 19.54
N LYS A 67 24.56 33.93 20.77
CA LYS A 67 25.46 34.87 21.42
C LYS A 67 26.76 35.07 20.66
N ASP A 68 27.33 34.02 20.11
CA ASP A 68 28.58 34.11 19.36
C ASP A 68 28.35 34.73 18.00
N PHE A 69 27.25 34.45 17.38
CA PHE A 69 26.84 35.11 16.12
C PHE A 69 26.69 36.60 16.30
N LEU A 70 26.00 37.08 17.34
CA LEU A 70 25.84 38.51 17.61
C LEU A 70 27.18 39.21 17.82
N LYS A 71 28.13 38.59 18.52
CA LYS A 71 29.49 39.12 18.71
C LYS A 71 30.25 39.21 17.38
N GLU A 72 30.04 38.26 16.47
CA GLU A 72 30.74 38.24 15.20
C GLU A 72 30.17 39.33 14.26
N VAL A 73 28.86 39.47 14.18
CA VAL A 73 28.18 40.46 13.33
C VAL A 73 28.56 41.92 13.72
N THR A 74 28.73 42.20 15.01
CA THR A 74 29.12 43.55 15.51
C THR A 74 30.44 44.05 14.96
N LYS A 75 31.31 43.18 14.41
CA LYS A 75 32.59 43.55 13.81
C LYS A 75 32.46 44.25 12.46
N TYR A 76 31.29 44.19 11.83
CA TYR A 76 31.11 44.66 10.47
C TYR A 76 30.16 45.86 10.39
N PRO A 77 30.29 46.72 9.35
CA PRO A 77 29.41 47.85 9.15
C PRO A 77 27.94 47.47 8.99
N LYS A 78 27.05 48.37 9.41
CA LYS A 78 25.62 48.25 9.04
C LYS A 78 25.47 48.33 7.49
N GLN A 79 24.46 47.74 6.98
CA GLN A 79 24.22 47.60 5.51
C GLN A 79 25.20 46.67 4.77
N SER A 80 26.06 45.93 5.47
CA SER A 80 26.86 44.85 4.85
C SER A 80 25.99 43.81 4.18
N ARG A 81 26.57 43.11 3.20
CA ARG A 81 25.97 41.89 2.60
C ARG A 81 26.50 40.69 3.35
N PHE A 82 25.61 39.86 3.92
CA PHE A 82 26.01 38.76 4.75
C PHE A 82 25.72 37.41 4.06
N ARG A 83 26.71 36.52 4.08
CA ARG A 83 26.55 35.11 3.75
C ARG A 83 26.74 34.29 5.00
N ILE A 84 25.70 33.58 5.42
CA ILE A 84 25.79 32.67 6.54
C ILE A 84 26.17 31.29 6.01
N LYS A 85 27.29 30.75 6.48
CA LYS A 85 27.73 29.40 6.22
C LYS A 85 27.41 28.53 7.44
N SER A 86 26.84 27.39 7.25
CA SER A 86 26.61 26.43 8.33
C SER A 86 27.09 25.04 7.91
N GLN A 87 27.78 24.38 8.85
CA GLN A 87 28.13 22.94 8.76
C GLN A 87 27.08 22.06 9.42
N MET A 88 26.09 22.67 10.08
CA MET A 88 24.95 22.02 10.70
C MET A 88 23.69 22.36 9.93
N GLU A 89 22.66 21.55 10.08
CA GLU A 89 21.32 21.88 9.59
C GLU A 89 20.82 23.13 10.34
N LEU A 90 20.35 24.10 9.59
CA LEU A 90 19.73 25.31 10.16
C LEU A 90 18.26 24.98 10.44
N SER A 91 17.87 25.11 11.70
CA SER A 91 16.45 25.06 12.05
C SER A 91 15.72 26.29 11.50
N GLN A 92 14.40 26.21 11.37
CA GLN A 92 13.57 27.33 10.91
C GLN A 92 13.67 28.52 11.88
N ASP A 93 13.78 28.23 13.18
CA ASP A 93 13.99 29.24 14.22
C ASP A 93 15.37 29.93 14.07
N ASP A 94 16.41 29.16 13.72
CA ASP A 94 17.73 29.72 13.45
C ASP A 94 17.72 30.64 12.25
N VAL A 95 17.08 30.21 11.14
CA VAL A 95 16.96 31.01 9.90
C VAL A 95 16.17 32.27 10.17
N SER A 96 15.06 32.19 10.91
CA SER A 96 14.23 33.33 11.28
C SER A 96 15.01 34.31 12.15
N PHE A 97 15.69 33.82 13.20
CA PHE A 97 16.53 34.63 14.08
C PHE A 97 17.67 35.36 13.32
N LEU A 98 18.37 34.61 12.45
CA LEU A 98 19.48 35.15 11.66
C LEU A 98 18.99 36.23 10.67
N ASN A 99 17.86 35.96 9.96
CA ASN A 99 17.27 36.93 9.05
C ASN A 99 16.78 38.21 9.79
N GLU A 100 16.03 38.03 10.87
CA GLU A 100 15.49 39.15 11.64
C GLU A 100 16.65 40.01 12.21
N THR A 101 17.63 39.36 12.81
CA THR A 101 18.81 40.07 13.35
C THR A 101 19.54 40.85 12.29
N LEU A 102 19.86 40.26 11.16
CA LEU A 102 20.63 40.89 10.11
C LEU A 102 19.84 41.99 9.40
N LYS A 103 18.57 41.75 9.05
CA LYS A 103 17.74 42.73 8.33
C LYS A 103 17.27 43.86 9.22
N THR A 104 16.76 43.54 10.42
CA THR A 104 16.15 44.52 11.31
C THR A 104 17.19 45.27 12.11
N THR A 105 18.16 44.60 12.76
CA THR A 105 19.14 45.23 13.64
C THR A 105 20.32 45.81 12.88
N TYR A 106 20.80 45.11 11.83
CA TYR A 106 21.95 45.53 11.04
C TYR A 106 21.63 46.16 9.70
N SER A 107 20.36 46.23 9.32
CA SER A 107 19.89 46.78 8.03
C SER A 107 20.68 46.18 6.85
N ALA A 108 20.97 44.89 6.90
CA ALA A 108 21.75 44.21 5.87
C ALA A 108 21.12 44.37 4.49
N THR A 109 21.95 44.73 3.51
CA THR A 109 21.48 44.90 2.12
C THR A 109 21.12 43.56 1.48
N GLU A 110 21.83 42.51 1.89
CA GLU A 110 21.63 41.16 1.35
C GLU A 110 21.96 40.13 2.45
N VAL A 111 21.14 39.07 2.58
CA VAL A 111 21.41 37.96 3.45
C VAL A 111 21.24 36.67 2.65
N THR A 112 22.33 35.90 2.53
CA THR A 112 22.34 34.62 1.82
C THR A 112 22.78 33.50 2.76
N PHE A 113 22.13 32.33 2.65
CA PHE A 113 22.50 31.15 3.42
C PHE A 113 23.26 30.18 2.53
N LYS A 114 24.42 29.67 2.95
CA LYS A 114 25.17 28.63 2.26
C LYS A 114 25.40 27.49 3.23
N SER A 115 24.61 26.45 3.10
CA SER A 115 24.84 25.22 3.82
C SER A 115 26.08 24.51 3.23
N GLU A 116 27.10 24.29 4.05
CA GLU A 116 28.21 23.38 3.76
C GLU A 116 27.88 21.96 4.26
N TYR A 117 26.75 21.81 4.91
CA TYR A 117 26.16 20.53 5.26
C TYR A 117 25.77 19.84 3.94
N ARG A 118 26.58 18.89 3.54
CA ARG A 118 26.23 17.93 2.51
C ARG A 118 25.35 16.88 3.17
N ALA A 119 24.04 17.11 3.26
CA ALA A 119 23.15 15.96 3.22
C ALA A 119 23.51 15.22 1.94
N SER A 120 23.99 14.01 2.05
CA SER A 120 24.07 13.15 0.88
C SER A 120 22.68 13.17 0.26
N ASN A 121 22.56 13.39 -1.05
CA ASN A 121 21.29 13.48 -1.77
C ASN A 121 20.42 12.21 -1.63
N GLU A 122 20.80 11.29 -0.77
CA GLU A 122 20.25 9.96 -0.57
C GLU A 122 19.66 9.71 0.82
N THR A 123 19.78 10.67 1.77
CA THR A 123 19.36 10.43 3.16
C THR A 123 18.32 11.43 3.65
N ILE A 124 17.23 10.89 4.15
CA ILE A 124 16.15 11.62 4.82
C ILE A 124 16.44 11.60 6.32
N LYS A 125 16.51 12.75 6.96
CA LYS A 125 16.58 12.84 8.43
C LYS A 125 15.18 12.91 9.00
N THR A 126 14.83 11.92 9.80
CA THR A 126 13.61 11.90 10.59
C THR A 126 14.03 11.76 12.06
N GLY A 127 13.94 12.81 12.83
CA GLY A 127 14.42 12.80 14.21
C GLY A 127 15.94 12.49 14.31
N SER A 128 16.33 11.48 15.06
CA SER A 128 17.72 11.01 15.18
C SER A 128 18.16 10.01 14.12
N THR A 129 17.26 9.59 13.20
CA THR A 129 17.51 8.53 12.22
C THR A 129 17.63 9.12 10.82
N THR A 130 18.77 8.87 10.16
CA THR A 130 19.01 9.26 8.78
C THR A 130 18.52 8.13 7.86
N ILE A 131 17.52 8.41 7.01
CA ILE A 131 16.91 7.42 6.12
C ILE A 131 17.39 7.66 4.70
N ALA A 132 17.98 6.65 4.06
CA ALA A 132 18.32 6.71 2.64
C ALA A 132 17.04 6.62 1.77
N LYS A 133 17.01 7.35 0.63
CA LYS A 133 15.85 7.35 -0.29
C LYS A 133 15.44 5.96 -0.81
N SER A 134 16.42 5.06 -0.96
CA SER A 134 16.22 3.67 -1.37
C SER A 134 15.59 2.78 -0.29
N ASP A 135 15.55 3.24 0.96
CA ASP A 135 15.26 2.42 2.13
C ASP A 135 13.78 2.34 2.49
N LEU A 136 12.89 3.14 1.86
CA LEU A 136 11.44 3.05 2.11
C LEU A 136 10.82 1.70 1.73
N THR A 137 11.58 0.84 1.04
CA THR A 137 11.23 -0.56 0.76
C THR A 137 11.78 -1.54 1.80
N SER A 138 12.60 -1.07 2.77
CA SER A 138 13.15 -1.89 3.84
C SER A 138 12.19 -1.96 5.03
N PRO A 139 11.84 -3.15 5.53
CA PRO A 139 11.02 -3.31 6.73
C PRO A 139 11.60 -2.62 7.95
N ASP A 140 12.92 -2.61 8.12
CA ASP A 140 13.59 -2.02 9.27
C ASP A 140 13.48 -0.50 9.29
N VAL A 141 13.54 0.13 8.13
CA VAL A 141 13.34 1.58 7.97
C VAL A 141 11.89 1.96 8.30
N ILE A 142 10.93 1.21 7.80
CA ILE A 142 9.51 1.45 8.12
C ILE A 142 9.26 1.26 9.63
N MET A 143 9.89 0.25 10.25
CA MET A 143 9.83 0.06 11.70
C MET A 143 10.39 1.26 12.46
N GLY A 144 11.51 1.82 12.03
CA GLY A 144 12.09 3.03 12.63
C GLY A 144 11.16 4.25 12.52
N LEU A 145 10.48 4.40 11.39
CA LEU A 145 9.49 5.46 11.19
C LEU A 145 8.25 5.27 12.07
N ILE A 146 7.78 4.03 12.24
CA ILE A 146 6.68 3.73 13.16
C ILE A 146 7.09 4.01 14.61
N GLN A 147 8.32 3.68 14.98
CA GLN A 147 8.84 4.02 16.33
C GLN A 147 8.83 5.54 16.57
N THR A 148 9.22 6.32 15.57
CA THR A 148 9.16 7.78 15.63
C THR A 148 7.70 8.25 15.76
N TYR A 149 6.80 7.72 14.93
CA TYR A 149 5.37 8.01 15.00
C TYR A 149 4.78 7.67 16.37
N CYS A 150 5.13 6.51 16.95
CA CYS A 150 4.66 6.10 18.27
C CYS A 150 5.15 7.05 19.38
N LYS A 151 6.41 7.51 19.30
CA LYS A 151 6.96 8.49 20.25
C LYS A 151 6.24 9.83 20.18
N GLU A 152 6.00 10.35 18.99
CA GLU A 152 5.29 11.62 18.78
C GLU A 152 3.82 11.55 19.24
N ASN A 153 3.18 10.39 19.14
CA ASN A 153 1.78 10.20 19.55
C ASN A 153 1.61 9.58 20.95
N GLY A 154 2.68 9.43 21.72
CA GLY A 154 2.61 8.92 23.10
C GLY A 154 2.23 7.44 23.23
N ASN A 155 2.38 6.65 22.18
CA ASN A 155 2.10 5.22 22.19
C ASN A 155 3.28 4.46 22.83
N THR A 156 3.18 4.11 24.12
CA THR A 156 4.27 3.46 24.88
C THR A 156 4.13 1.95 24.98
N ASP A 157 2.91 1.43 24.92
CA ASP A 157 2.60 -0.01 25.05
C ASP A 157 2.39 -0.61 23.66
N VAL A 158 3.48 -1.05 23.03
CA VAL A 158 3.51 -1.57 21.66
C VAL A 158 4.17 -2.93 21.60
N ASP A 159 3.50 -3.91 21.03
CA ASP A 159 4.04 -5.23 20.69
C ASP A 159 4.84 -5.14 19.37
N TRP A 160 6.15 -4.91 19.51
CA TRP A 160 7.05 -4.72 18.37
C TRP A 160 7.25 -5.95 17.51
N ASP A 161 7.16 -7.15 18.07
CA ASP A 161 7.35 -8.42 17.33
C ASP A 161 6.15 -8.68 16.43
N SER A 162 4.94 -8.55 16.98
CA SER A 162 3.69 -8.63 16.20
C SER A 162 3.67 -7.57 15.11
N MET A 163 4.03 -6.34 15.43
CA MET A 163 4.06 -5.22 14.48
C MET A 163 5.04 -5.47 13.34
N SER A 164 6.27 -5.92 13.64
CA SER A 164 7.28 -6.26 12.62
C SER A 164 6.81 -7.33 11.67
N SER A 165 6.15 -8.38 12.19
CA SER A 165 5.59 -9.46 11.37
C SER A 165 4.52 -8.93 10.41
N GLN A 166 3.61 -8.06 10.86
CA GLN A 166 2.55 -7.51 10.02
C GLN A 166 3.10 -6.54 8.96
N ILE A 167 4.08 -5.73 9.31
CA ILE A 167 4.74 -4.82 8.37
C ILE A 167 5.40 -5.61 7.23
N LYS A 168 6.16 -6.67 7.57
CA LYS A 168 6.76 -7.56 6.56
C LYS A 168 5.72 -8.17 5.62
N LYS A 169 4.56 -8.60 6.18
CA LYS A 169 3.43 -9.11 5.40
C LYS A 169 2.90 -8.06 4.42
N TYR A 170 2.62 -6.84 4.87
CA TYR A 170 2.11 -5.77 4.01
C TYR A 170 3.13 -5.35 2.95
N MET A 171 4.39 -5.22 3.31
CA MET A 171 5.45 -4.88 2.35
C MET A 171 5.63 -5.93 1.28
N SER A 172 5.61 -7.22 1.64
CA SER A 172 5.69 -8.30 0.65
C SER A 172 4.49 -8.31 -0.29
N ALA A 173 3.29 -8.03 0.23
CA ALA A 173 2.08 -7.91 -0.59
C ALA A 173 2.14 -6.71 -1.53
N VAL A 174 2.62 -5.56 -1.08
CA VAL A 174 2.80 -4.37 -1.93
C VAL A 174 3.90 -4.60 -2.97
N ALA A 175 5.03 -5.20 -2.59
CA ALA A 175 6.12 -5.53 -3.51
C ALA A 175 5.67 -6.44 -4.65
N SER A 176 4.71 -7.35 -4.39
CA SER A 176 4.14 -8.20 -5.44
C SER A 176 3.21 -7.46 -6.41
N THR A 177 2.72 -6.26 -6.04
CA THR A 177 1.82 -5.44 -6.87
C THR A 177 2.52 -4.30 -7.61
N ASP A 178 3.73 -3.92 -7.20
CA ASP A 178 4.50 -2.85 -7.86
C ASP A 178 5.07 -3.34 -9.19
N ASP A 179 4.61 -2.74 -10.26
CA ASP A 179 4.83 -3.15 -11.63
C ASP A 179 6.03 -2.46 -12.31
N TYR A 180 6.77 -1.58 -11.61
CA TYR A 180 7.92 -0.87 -12.20
C TYR A 180 9.04 -0.59 -11.21
N VAL A 181 10.24 -0.43 -11.74
CA VAL A 181 11.45 -0.13 -10.95
C VAL A 181 11.49 1.37 -10.65
N LYS A 182 11.30 1.74 -9.37
CA LYS A 182 11.43 3.14 -8.93
C LYS A 182 12.85 3.67 -9.13
N GLY A 183 12.96 4.94 -9.48
CA GLY A 183 14.24 5.63 -9.61
C GLY A 183 15.05 5.31 -10.87
N SER A 184 14.47 4.62 -11.84
CA SER A 184 15.13 4.35 -13.11
C SER A 184 15.37 5.62 -13.92
N LYS A 185 16.53 5.70 -14.58
CA LYS A 185 16.85 6.77 -15.53
C LYS A 185 16.83 6.20 -16.94
N TRP A 186 16.20 6.91 -17.84
CA TRP A 186 16.14 6.54 -19.25
C TRP A 186 16.26 7.78 -20.14
N SER A 187 16.65 7.59 -21.39
CA SER A 187 16.79 8.66 -22.36
C SER A 187 16.16 8.27 -23.70
N LEU A 188 15.38 9.18 -24.28
CA LEU A 188 14.86 9.03 -25.62
C LEU A 188 15.97 9.33 -26.62
N ARG A 189 16.25 8.37 -27.54
CA ARG A 189 17.27 8.50 -28.57
C ARG A 189 16.73 8.93 -29.92
N HIS A 190 15.59 8.32 -30.31
CA HIS A 190 15.03 8.54 -31.63
C HIS A 190 13.50 8.41 -31.60
N LEU A 191 12.80 9.26 -32.29
CA LEU A 191 11.36 9.20 -32.48
C LEU A 191 11.07 9.32 -33.98
N LYS A 192 10.39 8.34 -34.55
CA LYS A 192 9.91 8.33 -35.93
C LYS A 192 8.41 8.15 -35.92
N TRP A 193 7.73 8.91 -36.79
CA TRP A 193 6.26 8.80 -36.85
C TRP A 193 5.69 9.14 -38.24
N ASP A 194 4.58 8.49 -38.54
CA ASP A 194 3.81 8.71 -39.72
C ASP A 194 2.35 8.95 -39.36
N ASN A 195 1.73 9.94 -39.97
CA ASN A 195 0.30 10.20 -39.94
C ASN A 195 -0.29 10.36 -38.51
N THR A 196 0.46 10.91 -37.57
CA THR A 196 -0.05 11.27 -36.27
C THR A 196 -0.54 12.71 -36.25
N PHE A 197 -1.73 12.94 -35.69
CA PHE A 197 -2.39 14.26 -35.58
C PHE A 197 -2.42 15.05 -36.89
N ALA A 198 -1.60 16.11 -37.01
CA ALA A 198 -1.52 16.96 -38.20
C ALA A 198 -0.39 16.52 -39.16
N TYR A 199 0.46 15.59 -38.75
CA TYR A 199 1.63 15.18 -39.52
C TYR A 199 1.29 14.20 -40.65
N GLY A 200 2.06 14.25 -41.72
CA GLY A 200 2.13 13.28 -42.78
C GLY A 200 3.11 12.14 -42.46
N GLU A 201 3.68 11.59 -43.51
CA GLU A 201 4.65 10.50 -43.42
C GLU A 201 6.10 11.01 -43.31
N GLU A 202 7.02 10.12 -42.92
CA GLU A 202 8.46 10.35 -42.88
C GLU A 202 8.91 11.50 -41.95
N ASN A 203 8.35 11.56 -40.74
CA ASN A 203 8.82 12.49 -39.73
C ASN A 203 9.72 11.75 -38.74
N GLU A 204 10.84 12.36 -38.36
CA GLU A 204 11.76 11.80 -37.39
C GLU A 204 12.52 12.88 -36.62
N ILE A 205 12.90 12.56 -35.37
CA ILE A 205 13.83 13.31 -34.56
C ILE A 205 14.92 12.37 -34.04
N ASP A 206 16.16 12.70 -34.31
CA ASP A 206 17.31 12.05 -33.72
C ASP A 206 17.82 12.88 -32.53
N PHE A 207 17.37 12.49 -31.33
CA PHE A 207 17.74 13.17 -30.09
C PHE A 207 19.18 12.94 -29.67
N THR A 208 19.91 12.02 -30.31
CA THR A 208 21.34 11.80 -30.03
C THR A 208 22.19 12.95 -30.56
N LYS A 209 21.70 13.66 -31.57
CA LYS A 209 22.36 14.83 -32.19
C LYS A 209 21.95 16.16 -31.51
N LEU A 210 20.99 16.12 -30.60
CA LEU A 210 20.45 17.27 -29.93
C LEU A 210 20.88 17.29 -28.46
N ASN A 211 21.29 18.46 -27.98
CA ASN A 211 21.63 18.70 -26.58
C ASN A 211 21.27 20.13 -26.19
N GLY A 212 21.20 20.40 -24.89
CA GLY A 212 20.86 21.72 -24.40
C GLY A 212 19.41 22.12 -24.68
N ILE A 213 19.17 23.36 -25.08
CA ILE A 213 17.84 23.90 -25.35
C ILE A 213 17.51 23.71 -26.82
N VAL A 214 16.43 22.99 -27.09
CA VAL A 214 15.89 22.79 -28.44
C VAL A 214 14.56 23.48 -28.57
N GLY A 215 14.53 24.54 -29.35
CA GLY A 215 13.32 25.31 -29.64
C GLY A 215 12.51 24.68 -30.77
N ILE A 216 11.22 24.48 -30.55
CA ILE A 216 10.28 24.00 -31.56
C ILE A 216 9.38 25.17 -32.00
N PHE A 217 9.60 25.63 -33.18
CA PHE A 217 8.91 26.82 -33.73
C PHE A 217 8.02 26.45 -34.92
N GLY A 218 7.10 27.32 -35.23
CA GLY A 218 6.19 27.24 -36.39
C GLY A 218 4.91 28.01 -36.16
N PRO A 219 4.14 28.29 -37.21
CA PRO A 219 2.85 28.95 -37.09
C PRO A 219 1.86 28.21 -36.18
N ASN A 220 0.85 28.89 -35.68
CA ASN A 220 -0.21 28.27 -34.92
C ASN A 220 -0.96 27.23 -35.77
N ARG A 221 -1.43 26.15 -35.15
CA ARG A 221 -2.11 24.99 -35.78
C ARG A 221 -1.25 24.16 -36.73
N THR A 222 0.07 24.25 -36.67
CA THR A 222 0.98 23.39 -37.42
C THR A 222 1.29 22.07 -36.71
N GLY A 223 0.87 21.87 -35.47
CA GLY A 223 1.09 20.62 -34.73
C GLY A 223 2.32 20.61 -33.82
N LYS A 224 2.82 21.79 -33.43
CA LYS A 224 3.96 21.88 -32.47
C LYS A 224 3.77 20.98 -31.23
N SER A 225 2.70 21.17 -30.49
CA SER A 225 2.39 20.39 -29.28
C SER A 225 2.05 18.92 -29.60
N SER A 226 1.69 18.61 -30.85
CA SER A 226 1.38 17.22 -31.26
C SER A 226 2.60 16.32 -31.26
N ILE A 227 3.83 16.87 -31.27
CA ILE A 227 5.06 16.08 -31.08
C ILE A 227 5.05 15.39 -29.72
N VAL A 228 4.68 16.11 -28.68
CA VAL A 228 4.57 15.57 -27.31
C VAL A 228 3.53 14.48 -27.26
N GLY A 229 2.34 14.73 -27.84
CA GLY A 229 1.30 13.71 -27.95
C GLY A 229 1.75 12.46 -28.71
N THR A 230 2.55 12.63 -29.78
CA THR A 230 3.14 11.50 -30.53
C THR A 230 4.16 10.72 -29.71
N MET A 231 5.02 11.43 -28.96
CA MET A 231 5.97 10.81 -28.05
C MET A 231 5.25 9.99 -26.96
N MET A 232 4.24 10.55 -26.33
CA MET A 232 3.45 9.87 -25.31
C MET A 232 2.64 8.70 -25.89
N TYR A 233 2.15 8.84 -27.11
CA TYR A 233 1.47 7.74 -27.79
C TYR A 233 2.43 6.58 -28.06
N SER A 234 3.66 6.84 -28.53
CA SER A 234 4.62 5.79 -28.84
C SER A 234 5.08 5.04 -27.59
N LEU A 235 5.32 5.74 -26.47
CA LEU A 235 5.82 5.16 -25.24
C LEU A 235 4.72 4.56 -24.36
N PHE A 236 3.61 5.28 -24.17
CA PHE A 236 2.62 5.01 -23.12
C PHE A 236 1.20 4.73 -23.65
N ASN A 237 0.95 4.78 -24.96
CA ASN A 237 -0.40 4.65 -25.54
C ASN A 237 -1.41 5.70 -25.02
N THR A 238 -0.94 6.88 -24.72
CA THR A 238 -1.75 8.03 -24.26
C THR A 238 -1.28 9.31 -24.94
N THR A 239 -1.86 10.45 -24.59
CA THR A 239 -1.46 11.74 -25.09
C THR A 239 -1.36 12.77 -23.96
N ASP A 240 -0.70 13.90 -24.23
CA ASP A 240 -0.66 15.10 -23.39
C ASP A 240 -2.07 15.68 -23.08
N ARG A 241 -3.06 15.34 -23.88
CA ARG A 241 -4.45 15.83 -23.79
C ARG A 241 -5.39 14.84 -23.09
N GLY A 242 -4.81 13.95 -22.30
CA GLY A 242 -5.54 12.94 -21.53
C GLY A 242 -5.92 11.70 -22.34
N SER A 243 -6.94 10.97 -21.87
CA SER A 243 -7.36 9.67 -22.43
C SER A 243 -8.12 9.82 -23.75
N LEU A 244 -7.44 10.27 -24.78
CA LEU A 244 -8.01 10.27 -26.14
C LEU A 244 -8.05 8.84 -26.70
N LYS A 245 -9.13 8.51 -27.40
CA LYS A 245 -9.18 7.26 -28.17
C LYS A 245 -8.10 7.30 -29.25
N ASN A 246 -7.39 6.19 -29.49
CA ASN A 246 -6.34 6.11 -30.51
C ASN A 246 -6.80 6.54 -31.92
N LEU A 247 -8.11 6.45 -32.17
CA LEU A 247 -8.72 7.02 -33.37
C LEU A 247 -8.36 8.48 -33.62
N HIS A 248 -8.22 9.28 -32.54
CA HIS A 248 -7.95 10.71 -32.62
C HIS A 248 -6.44 11.04 -32.67
N VAL A 249 -5.58 10.07 -32.40
CA VAL A 249 -4.14 10.18 -32.61
C VAL A 249 -3.81 10.11 -34.11
N CYS A 250 -4.55 9.29 -34.86
CA CYS A 250 -4.35 9.21 -36.32
C CYS A 250 -4.82 10.49 -37.01
N ASN A 251 -4.04 10.99 -37.95
CA ASN A 251 -4.43 12.07 -38.82
C ASN A 251 -5.83 11.79 -39.43
N ILE A 252 -6.70 12.80 -39.35
CA ILE A 252 -8.11 12.62 -39.73
C ILE A 252 -8.28 12.14 -41.16
N ARG A 253 -7.33 12.47 -42.04
CA ARG A 253 -7.33 12.18 -43.50
C ARG A 253 -6.66 10.86 -43.86
N LYS A 254 -6.02 10.19 -42.89
CA LYS A 254 -5.20 9.01 -43.16
C LYS A 254 -5.80 7.77 -42.51
N PRO A 255 -5.63 6.58 -43.11
CA PRO A 255 -6.21 5.33 -42.62
C PRO A 255 -5.45 4.73 -41.44
N TYR A 256 -4.19 5.11 -41.25
CA TYR A 256 -3.33 4.61 -40.18
C TYR A 256 -2.45 5.71 -39.61
N CYS A 257 -1.92 5.49 -38.42
CA CYS A 257 -0.76 6.19 -37.89
C CYS A 257 0.22 5.20 -37.28
N TYR A 258 1.51 5.59 -37.35
CA TYR A 258 2.62 4.79 -36.84
C TYR A 258 3.51 5.68 -35.99
N ALA A 259 4.06 5.14 -34.91
CA ALA A 259 5.08 5.80 -34.13
C ALA A 259 6.06 4.77 -33.57
N ARG A 260 7.35 5.06 -33.73
CA ARG A 260 8.49 4.27 -33.22
C ARG A 260 9.35 5.13 -32.33
N ALA A 261 9.58 4.68 -31.10
CA ALA A 261 10.51 5.32 -30.20
C ALA A 261 11.66 4.36 -29.86
N ILE A 262 12.88 4.88 -29.87
CA ILE A 262 14.10 4.20 -29.45
C ILE A 262 14.57 4.90 -28.17
N PHE A 263 14.71 4.17 -27.08
CA PHE A 263 15.17 4.73 -25.81
C PHE A 263 16.24 3.86 -25.16
N ASP A 264 17.08 4.50 -24.37
CA ASP A 264 18.12 3.89 -23.56
C ASP A 264 17.65 3.75 -22.11
N HIS A 265 17.85 2.59 -21.53
CA HIS A 265 17.66 2.34 -20.12
C HIS A 265 18.77 1.43 -19.60
N ASN A 266 19.55 1.92 -18.64
CA ASN A 266 20.68 1.20 -18.07
C ASN A 266 21.66 0.70 -19.16
N SER A 267 22.03 1.56 -20.10
CA SER A 267 22.93 1.27 -21.23
C SER A 267 22.44 0.18 -22.19
N LYS A 268 21.15 -0.17 -22.14
CA LYS A 268 20.50 -1.07 -23.09
C LYS A 268 19.50 -0.28 -23.92
N ILE A 269 19.45 -0.59 -25.21
CA ILE A 269 18.59 0.11 -26.16
C ILE A 269 17.30 -0.70 -26.34
N TYR A 270 16.16 -0.02 -26.22
CA TYR A 270 14.85 -0.58 -26.41
C TYR A 270 14.09 0.16 -27.51
N ILE A 271 13.19 -0.54 -28.17
CA ILE A 271 12.42 -0.03 -29.31
C ILE A 271 10.95 -0.34 -29.06
N THR A 272 10.11 0.69 -29.06
CA THR A 272 8.65 0.53 -29.11
C THR A 272 8.13 0.93 -30.47
N GLU A 273 7.22 0.14 -31.03
CA GLU A 273 6.53 0.44 -32.29
C GLU A 273 5.04 0.30 -32.08
N ARG A 274 4.30 1.36 -32.37
CA ARG A 274 2.83 1.38 -32.30
C ARG A 274 2.26 1.75 -33.64
N GLN A 275 1.28 0.98 -34.06
CA GLN A 275 0.53 1.31 -35.25
C GLN A 275 -0.95 1.25 -34.91
N THR A 276 -1.67 2.31 -35.19
CA THR A 276 -3.13 2.35 -35.08
C THR A 276 -3.74 2.43 -36.49
N THR A 277 -4.62 1.50 -36.77
CA THR A 277 -5.33 1.43 -38.06
C THR A 277 -6.81 1.74 -37.83
N LYS A 278 -7.36 2.63 -38.66
CA LYS A 278 -8.76 2.97 -38.67
C LYS A 278 -9.54 1.95 -39.49
N SER A 279 -10.71 1.55 -39.02
CA SER A 279 -11.64 0.71 -39.74
C SER A 279 -13.06 1.24 -39.62
N ILE A 280 -13.83 1.12 -40.64
CA ILE A 280 -15.26 1.50 -40.64
C ILE A 280 -16.10 0.23 -40.47
N THR A 281 -16.89 0.19 -39.42
CA THR A 281 -17.79 -0.92 -39.14
C THR A 281 -18.94 -0.93 -40.14
N LYS A 282 -19.62 -2.08 -40.32
CA LYS A 282 -20.82 -2.20 -41.16
C LYS A 282 -21.91 -1.17 -40.81
N LYS A 283 -21.90 -0.61 -39.63
CA LYS A 283 -22.83 0.45 -39.18
C LYS A 283 -22.33 1.86 -39.47
N GLY A 284 -21.27 2.04 -40.26
CA GLY A 284 -20.68 3.34 -40.56
C GLY A 284 -19.89 4.01 -39.42
N VAL A 285 -19.68 3.30 -38.32
CA VAL A 285 -18.90 3.84 -37.16
C VAL A 285 -17.42 3.59 -37.39
N THR A 286 -16.62 4.65 -37.36
CA THR A 286 -15.16 4.52 -37.44
C THR A 286 -14.60 4.02 -36.10
N THR A 287 -13.88 2.91 -36.14
CA THR A 287 -13.15 2.31 -35.01
C THR A 287 -11.66 2.33 -35.29
N ALA A 288 -10.86 2.08 -34.29
CA ALA A 288 -9.40 1.97 -34.41
C ALA A 288 -8.88 0.78 -33.62
N SER A 289 -7.96 0.03 -34.22
CA SER A 289 -7.19 -1.02 -33.56
C SER A 289 -5.72 -0.61 -33.50
N THR A 290 -5.06 -0.91 -32.38
CA THR A 290 -3.65 -0.56 -32.15
C THR A 290 -2.87 -1.84 -31.91
N SER A 291 -1.78 -2.04 -32.68
CA SER A 291 -0.73 -3.03 -32.44
C SER A 291 0.44 -2.38 -31.69
N LEU A 292 1.15 -3.18 -30.92
CA LEU A 292 2.33 -2.78 -30.19
C LEU A 292 3.36 -3.87 -30.34
N ASN A 293 4.58 -3.46 -30.74
CA ASN A 293 5.77 -4.30 -30.70
C ASN A 293 6.79 -3.68 -29.77
N PHE A 294 7.54 -4.52 -29.07
CA PHE A 294 8.55 -4.08 -28.11
C PHE A 294 9.79 -4.96 -28.23
N TYR A 295 10.94 -4.33 -28.47
CA TYR A 295 12.20 -5.03 -28.76
C TYR A 295 13.32 -4.49 -27.87
N ARG A 296 14.31 -5.32 -27.64
CA ARG A 296 15.61 -4.92 -27.10
C ARG A 296 16.68 -5.10 -28.16
N MET A 297 17.44 -4.05 -28.47
CA MET A 297 18.59 -4.14 -29.36
C MET A 297 19.77 -4.76 -28.62
N ARG A 298 20.41 -5.75 -29.23
CA ARG A 298 21.67 -6.35 -28.77
C ARG A 298 22.86 -5.55 -29.28
N ASP A 299 24.05 -5.83 -28.71
CA ASP A 299 25.30 -5.19 -29.10
C ASP A 299 25.74 -5.57 -30.53
N ASP A 300 25.27 -6.70 -31.04
CA ASP A 300 25.48 -7.19 -32.44
C ASP A 300 24.54 -6.52 -33.47
N GLY A 301 23.57 -5.70 -33.00
CA GLY A 301 22.57 -5.04 -33.82
C GLY A 301 21.32 -5.88 -34.09
N GLU A 302 21.27 -7.14 -33.64
CA GLU A 302 20.04 -7.92 -33.66
C GLU A 302 19.06 -7.47 -32.59
N VAL A 303 17.79 -7.81 -32.74
CA VAL A 303 16.72 -7.43 -31.79
C VAL A 303 16.10 -8.66 -31.14
N ASP A 304 15.98 -8.62 -29.81
CA ASP A 304 15.18 -9.57 -29.05
C ASP A 304 13.73 -9.07 -29.00
N ASP A 305 12.79 -9.94 -29.31
CA ASP A 305 11.37 -9.64 -29.13
C ASP A 305 11.00 -9.79 -27.64
N LEU A 306 10.46 -8.73 -27.07
CA LEU A 306 10.00 -8.65 -25.68
C LEU A 306 8.46 -8.53 -25.59
N CYS A 307 7.75 -8.85 -26.66
CA CYS A 307 6.31 -8.84 -26.66
C CYS A 307 5.77 -10.00 -25.82
N ASP A 308 4.79 -9.70 -24.99
CA ASP A 308 3.98 -10.70 -24.32
C ASP A 308 2.84 -11.16 -25.25
N ASP A 309 2.26 -12.31 -24.98
CA ASP A 309 1.07 -12.81 -25.69
C ASP A 309 -0.08 -11.81 -25.67
N LEU A 310 -0.21 -11.06 -24.59
CA LEU A 310 -1.19 -9.99 -24.44
C LEU A 310 -0.51 -8.62 -24.49
N ARG A 311 -1.13 -7.69 -25.26
CA ARG A 311 -0.65 -6.30 -25.31
C ARG A 311 -0.52 -5.67 -23.93
N THR A 312 -1.38 -6.02 -22.97
CA THR A 312 -1.33 -5.54 -21.59
C THR A 312 -0.04 -5.95 -20.88
N GLY A 313 0.48 -7.15 -21.13
CA GLY A 313 1.77 -7.62 -20.61
C GLY A 313 2.94 -6.85 -21.21
N THR A 314 2.93 -6.62 -22.52
CA THR A 314 3.94 -5.78 -23.21
C THR A 314 3.93 -4.34 -22.67
N GLU A 315 2.74 -3.75 -22.48
CA GLU A 315 2.58 -2.42 -21.86
C GLU A 315 3.18 -2.39 -20.43
N LYS A 316 2.98 -3.47 -19.66
CA LYS A 316 3.55 -3.62 -18.33
C LYS A 316 5.08 -3.70 -18.38
N ALA A 317 5.64 -4.46 -19.31
CA ALA A 317 7.09 -4.56 -19.50
C ALA A 317 7.72 -3.20 -19.83
N ILE A 318 7.08 -2.38 -20.66
CA ILE A 318 7.53 -1.02 -20.96
C ILE A 318 7.47 -0.15 -19.69
N ARG A 319 6.34 -0.16 -18.95
CA ARG A 319 6.20 0.63 -17.72
C ARG A 319 7.22 0.27 -16.65
N ASN A 320 7.65 -0.99 -16.59
CA ASN A 320 8.69 -1.42 -15.67
C ASN A 320 10.05 -0.77 -15.95
N LEU A 321 10.29 -0.29 -17.16
CA LEU A 321 11.53 0.36 -17.56
C LEU A 321 11.47 1.89 -17.43
N ILE A 322 10.41 2.50 -17.95
CA ILE A 322 10.33 3.95 -18.10
C ILE A 322 9.31 4.65 -17.18
N GLY A 323 8.60 3.89 -16.36
CA GLY A 323 7.51 4.41 -15.51
C GLY A 323 6.18 4.54 -16.24
N THR A 324 5.24 5.22 -15.60
CA THR A 324 3.91 5.47 -16.17
C THR A 324 3.88 6.78 -16.98
N SER A 325 2.84 6.94 -17.80
CA SER A 325 2.59 8.23 -18.50
C SER A 325 2.39 9.40 -17.54
N GLU A 326 1.85 9.13 -16.37
CA GLU A 326 1.65 10.15 -15.34
C GLU A 326 2.97 10.54 -14.68
N ASP A 327 3.89 9.58 -14.46
CA ASP A 327 5.24 9.85 -13.98
C ASP A 327 6.00 10.71 -14.99
N PHE A 328 5.90 10.38 -16.28
CA PHE A 328 6.48 11.20 -17.35
C PHE A 328 5.90 12.61 -17.38
N SER A 329 4.58 12.74 -17.28
CA SER A 329 3.91 14.05 -17.25
C SER A 329 4.34 14.88 -16.04
N LEU A 330 4.56 14.26 -14.90
CA LEU A 330 5.00 14.95 -13.69
C LEU A 330 6.49 15.32 -13.73
N THR A 331 7.34 14.45 -14.27
CA THR A 331 8.79 14.62 -14.19
C THR A 331 9.41 15.32 -15.41
N ALA A 332 8.85 15.11 -16.60
CA ALA A 332 9.47 15.53 -17.85
C ALA A 332 8.63 16.52 -18.66
N LEU A 333 7.33 16.66 -18.41
CA LEU A 333 6.44 17.45 -19.25
C LEU A 333 5.77 18.58 -18.48
N SER A 334 5.92 19.79 -18.98
CA SER A 334 5.13 20.97 -18.62
C SER A 334 4.20 21.29 -19.79
N ALA A 335 3.00 20.67 -19.80
CA ALA A 335 2.06 20.79 -20.91
C ALA A 335 1.41 22.16 -21.01
N GLN A 336 0.85 22.48 -22.20
CA GLN A 336 0.12 23.72 -22.45
C GLN A 336 -1.02 23.92 -21.44
N GLY A 337 -1.02 25.03 -20.72
CA GLY A 337 -1.99 25.35 -19.66
C GLY A 337 -1.68 24.68 -18.31
N ASP A 338 -0.78 23.69 -18.25
CA ASP A 338 -0.44 22.94 -17.06
C ASP A 338 0.85 23.43 -16.36
N ILE A 339 1.56 24.40 -16.94
CA ILE A 339 2.76 24.95 -16.31
C ILE A 339 2.48 25.34 -14.87
N ASN A 340 1.37 26.02 -14.63
CA ASN A 340 0.95 26.46 -13.30
C ASN A 340 -0.06 25.50 -12.63
N ALA A 341 -0.28 24.31 -13.18
CA ALA A 341 -1.29 23.38 -12.66
C ALA A 341 -1.03 23.02 -11.19
N PHE A 342 0.23 22.77 -10.83
CA PHE A 342 0.59 22.49 -9.44
C PHE A 342 0.25 23.65 -8.50
N ILE A 343 0.43 24.89 -8.96
CA ILE A 343 0.12 26.11 -8.18
C ILE A 343 -1.39 26.28 -8.02
N TYR A 344 -2.16 26.06 -9.09
CA TYR A 344 -3.62 26.21 -9.07
C TYR A 344 -4.37 25.02 -8.47
N GLN A 345 -3.68 23.91 -8.20
CA GLN A 345 -4.26 22.79 -7.46
C GLN A 345 -4.56 23.22 -6.03
N GLY A 346 -5.74 22.87 -5.52
CA GLY A 346 -6.02 23.03 -4.08
C GLY A 346 -5.02 22.24 -3.23
N SER A 347 -4.79 22.68 -2.02
CA SER A 347 -3.80 22.16 -1.08
C SER A 347 -3.78 20.63 -0.96
N THR A 348 -4.94 19.98 -0.92
CA THR A 348 -5.08 18.51 -0.88
C THR A 348 -4.49 17.83 -2.13
N ARG A 349 -4.69 18.41 -3.33
CA ARG A 349 -4.12 17.86 -4.57
C ARG A 349 -2.62 18.09 -4.65
N ARG A 350 -2.13 19.27 -4.23
CA ARG A 350 -0.68 19.55 -4.13
C ARG A 350 0.00 18.50 -3.25
N ARG A 351 -0.60 18.20 -2.10
CA ARG A 351 -0.09 17.17 -1.20
C ARG A 351 -0.07 15.78 -1.85
N ALA A 352 -1.13 15.40 -2.55
CA ALA A 352 -1.15 14.11 -3.26
C ALA A 352 -0.06 14.03 -4.33
N THR A 353 0.15 15.12 -5.08
CA THR A 353 1.23 15.21 -6.06
C THR A 353 2.61 15.14 -5.38
N LEU A 354 2.81 15.86 -4.28
CA LEU A 354 4.04 15.83 -3.49
C LEU A 354 4.31 14.43 -2.93
N SER A 355 3.29 13.78 -2.37
CA SER A 355 3.35 12.39 -1.89
C SER A 355 3.83 11.44 -2.99
N ARG A 356 3.35 11.63 -4.20
CA ARG A 356 3.76 10.83 -5.36
C ARG A 356 5.22 11.08 -5.76
N PHE A 357 5.67 12.34 -5.79
CA PHE A 357 7.09 12.67 -6.04
C PHE A 357 8.02 12.02 -5.01
N LEU A 358 7.59 11.96 -3.75
CA LEU A 358 8.35 11.36 -2.67
C LEU A 358 8.21 9.81 -2.61
N GLY A 359 7.37 9.21 -3.47
CA GLY A 359 7.15 7.76 -3.52
C GLY A 359 6.41 7.23 -2.30
N LEU A 360 5.52 8.04 -1.70
CA LEU A 360 4.77 7.70 -0.49
C LEU A 360 3.47 6.93 -0.77
N ASP A 361 3.16 6.66 -2.03
CA ASP A 361 2.02 5.84 -2.47
C ASP A 361 2.03 4.41 -1.91
N ILE A 362 3.20 3.90 -1.53
CA ILE A 362 3.34 2.64 -0.79
C ILE A 362 2.54 2.66 0.54
N PHE A 363 2.53 3.80 1.23
CA PHE A 363 1.81 3.94 2.49
C PHE A 363 0.29 3.97 2.29
N ASP A 364 -0.22 4.54 1.20
CA ASP A 364 -1.64 4.50 0.86
C ASP A 364 -2.10 3.04 0.67
N LYS A 365 -1.34 2.22 -0.06
CA LYS A 365 -1.61 0.79 -0.24
C LYS A 365 -1.58 0.02 1.09
N MET A 366 -0.55 0.27 1.92
CA MET A 366 -0.44 -0.37 3.24
C MET A 366 -1.55 0.08 4.19
N TYR A 367 -1.99 1.34 4.11
CA TYR A 367 -3.13 1.87 4.86
C TYR A 367 -4.42 1.15 4.50
N ASP A 368 -4.71 0.99 3.20
CA ASP A 368 -5.91 0.30 2.74
C ASP A 368 -5.96 -1.15 3.24
N MET A 369 -4.83 -1.84 3.20
CA MET A 369 -4.72 -3.22 3.70
C MET A 369 -4.88 -3.30 5.22
N SER A 370 -4.16 -2.46 5.96
CA SER A 370 -4.22 -2.44 7.42
C SER A 370 -5.58 -1.99 7.95
N SER A 371 -6.21 -1.02 7.29
CA SER A 371 -7.57 -0.55 7.61
C SER A 371 -8.63 -1.63 7.38
N LYS A 372 -8.48 -2.42 6.30
CA LYS A 372 -9.36 -3.57 6.04
C LYS A 372 -9.24 -4.64 7.12
N ASP A 373 -8.01 -5.00 7.50
CA ASP A 373 -7.75 -5.97 8.56
C ASP A 373 -8.29 -5.45 9.90
N LEU A 374 -8.04 -4.18 10.23
CA LEU A 374 -8.56 -3.52 11.44
C LEU A 374 -10.09 -3.56 11.52
N ASN A 375 -10.78 -3.29 10.41
CA ASN A 375 -12.24 -3.37 10.35
C ASN A 375 -12.74 -4.81 10.57
N GLY A 376 -11.98 -5.81 10.10
CA GLY A 376 -12.24 -7.22 10.39
C GLY A 376 -12.18 -7.53 11.88
N PHE A 377 -11.16 -7.04 12.59
CA PHE A 377 -11.05 -7.22 14.05
C PHE A 377 -12.13 -6.45 14.82
N LYS A 378 -12.46 -5.23 14.40
CA LYS A 378 -13.58 -4.47 14.97
C LYS A 378 -14.93 -5.20 14.83
N ALA A 379 -15.14 -5.87 13.70
CA ALA A 379 -16.34 -6.68 13.49
C ALA A 379 -16.34 -7.94 14.41
N GLN A 380 -15.18 -8.59 14.58
CA GLN A 380 -15.06 -9.71 15.52
C GLN A 380 -15.30 -9.30 16.97
N LEU A 381 -14.79 -8.14 17.38
CA LEU A 381 -14.98 -7.63 18.74
C LEU A 381 -16.47 -7.37 19.07
N LYS A 382 -17.28 -6.97 18.09
CA LYS A 382 -18.72 -6.78 18.27
C LYS A 382 -19.48 -8.08 18.60
N ASN A 383 -18.88 -9.25 18.36
CA ASN A 383 -19.48 -10.54 18.70
C ASN A 383 -19.36 -10.88 20.19
N PHE A 384 -18.46 -10.20 20.91
CA PHE A 384 -18.38 -10.35 22.35
C PHE A 384 -19.50 -9.57 23.01
N PRO A 385 -20.19 -10.15 24.03
CA PRO A 385 -21.25 -9.46 24.74
C PRO A 385 -20.69 -8.26 25.50
N ASP A 386 -21.46 -7.18 25.51
CA ASP A 386 -21.15 -6.00 26.31
C ASP A 386 -21.53 -6.26 27.75
N ARG A 387 -20.54 -6.61 28.59
CA ARG A 387 -20.72 -6.92 30.01
C ARG A 387 -19.48 -6.54 30.79
N ASN A 388 -19.66 -6.27 32.08
CA ASN A 388 -18.54 -6.00 32.98
C ASN A 388 -17.88 -7.35 33.38
N TRP A 389 -16.83 -7.72 32.66
CA TRP A 389 -16.13 -9.00 32.83
C TRP A 389 -15.49 -9.13 34.22
N ASP A 390 -14.86 -8.06 34.73
CA ASP A 390 -14.17 -8.05 36.02
C ASP A 390 -15.15 -8.19 37.18
N GLU A 391 -16.29 -7.53 37.11
CA GLU A 391 -17.34 -7.64 38.10
C GLU A 391 -17.99 -9.03 38.14
N LEU A 392 -18.25 -9.61 36.97
CA LEU A 392 -18.78 -10.97 36.88
C LEU A 392 -17.79 -12.00 37.45
N GLN A 393 -16.50 -11.91 37.10
CA GLN A 393 -15.46 -12.78 37.68
C GLN A 393 -15.41 -12.65 39.20
N LEU A 394 -15.41 -11.40 39.72
CA LEU A 394 -15.37 -11.14 41.16
C LEU A 394 -16.60 -11.73 41.88
N ASN A 395 -17.79 -11.55 41.30
CA ASN A 395 -19.04 -12.03 41.89
C ASN A 395 -19.12 -13.56 41.89
N HIS A 396 -18.73 -14.21 40.77
CA HIS A 396 -18.67 -15.70 40.71
C HIS A 396 -17.61 -16.21 41.69
N GLY A 397 -16.44 -15.58 41.77
CA GLY A 397 -15.39 -15.96 42.73
C GLY A 397 -15.84 -15.87 44.19
N LYS A 398 -16.50 -14.75 44.57
CA LYS A 398 -17.05 -14.58 45.94
C LYS A 398 -18.12 -15.64 46.24
N THR A 399 -19.04 -15.92 45.31
CA THR A 399 -20.08 -16.92 45.52
C THR A 399 -19.51 -18.31 45.65
N ILE A 400 -18.47 -18.65 44.87
CA ILE A 400 -17.78 -19.96 44.99
C ILE A 400 -17.12 -20.11 46.36
N LEU A 401 -16.50 -19.04 46.89
CA LEU A 401 -15.89 -19.06 48.23
C LEU A 401 -16.96 -19.30 49.33
N ASP A 402 -18.05 -18.52 49.27
CA ASP A 402 -19.18 -18.66 50.22
C ASP A 402 -19.78 -20.08 50.21
N LEU A 403 -19.96 -20.66 49.00
CA LEU A 403 -20.42 -22.05 48.88
C LEU A 403 -19.42 -23.04 49.41
N SER A 404 -18.11 -22.78 49.26
CA SER A 404 -17.06 -23.65 49.79
C SER A 404 -17.08 -23.65 51.32
N GLU A 405 -17.18 -22.47 51.95
CA GLU A 405 -17.27 -22.36 53.39
C GLU A 405 -18.51 -23.10 53.94
N LYS A 406 -19.67 -22.95 53.32
CA LYS A 406 -20.89 -23.66 53.70
C LYS A 406 -20.78 -25.17 53.52
N ILE A 407 -20.12 -25.64 52.50
CA ILE A 407 -19.85 -27.08 52.30
C ILE A 407 -18.92 -27.59 53.37
N ASP A 408 -17.88 -26.88 53.76
CA ASP A 408 -16.95 -27.26 54.81
C ASP A 408 -17.62 -27.29 56.19
N GLU A 409 -18.54 -26.36 56.50
CA GLU A 409 -19.35 -26.37 57.71
C GLU A 409 -20.23 -27.60 57.75
N LEU A 410 -20.90 -27.96 56.65
CA LEU A 410 -21.75 -29.17 56.61
C LEU A 410 -20.95 -30.44 56.74
N ILE A 411 -19.72 -30.50 56.17
CA ILE A 411 -18.79 -31.63 56.33
C ILE A 411 -18.41 -31.79 57.80
N SER A 412 -18.07 -30.67 58.49
CA SER A 412 -17.69 -30.70 59.90
C SER A 412 -18.85 -31.19 60.75
N SER A 413 -20.07 -30.60 60.54
CA SER A 413 -21.28 -30.97 61.29
C SER A 413 -21.66 -32.41 61.05
N SER A 414 -21.57 -32.94 59.83
CA SER A 414 -21.84 -34.34 59.51
C SER A 414 -20.84 -35.27 60.13
N HIS A 415 -19.54 -34.90 60.19
CA HIS A 415 -18.48 -35.68 60.79
C HIS A 415 -18.63 -35.73 62.32
N ASP A 416 -18.91 -34.62 62.97
CA ASP A 416 -19.12 -34.57 64.44
C ASP A 416 -20.31 -35.42 64.82
N ALA A 417 -21.42 -35.32 64.08
CA ALA A 417 -22.58 -36.16 64.33
C ALA A 417 -22.35 -37.66 64.05
N GLN A 418 -21.51 -38.01 63.05
CA GLN A 418 -21.11 -39.38 62.76
C GLN A 418 -20.29 -39.96 63.93
N ASN A 419 -19.40 -39.16 64.54
CA ASN A 419 -18.61 -39.57 65.67
C ASN A 419 -19.48 -39.79 66.90
N GLU A 420 -20.48 -38.89 67.12
CA GLU A 420 -21.46 -39.03 68.18
C GLU A 420 -22.32 -40.29 67.99
N VAL A 421 -22.83 -40.52 66.80
CA VAL A 421 -23.58 -41.76 66.46
C VAL A 421 -22.74 -43.01 66.69
N SER A 422 -21.44 -42.95 66.36
CA SER A 422 -20.52 -44.07 66.64
C SER A 422 -20.32 -44.32 68.13
N GLY A 423 -20.18 -43.26 68.95
CA GLY A 423 -20.14 -43.28 70.37
C GLY A 423 -21.42 -43.89 70.96
N LEU A 424 -22.59 -43.41 70.59
CA LEU A 424 -23.85 -43.93 71.05
C LEU A 424 -24.11 -45.38 70.61
N ARG A 425 -23.61 -45.79 69.47
CA ARG A 425 -23.69 -47.23 69.03
C ARG A 425 -22.80 -48.15 69.88
N THR A 426 -21.62 -47.65 70.32
CA THR A 426 -20.73 -48.35 71.18
C THR A 426 -21.33 -48.51 72.59
N GLU A 427 -21.96 -47.43 73.08
CA GLU A 427 -22.70 -47.44 74.35
C GLU A 427 -23.91 -48.37 74.28
N LEU A 428 -24.68 -48.32 73.21
CA LEU A 428 -25.76 -49.28 72.99
C LEU A 428 -25.26 -50.78 72.95
N ALA A 429 -24.10 -51.02 72.40
CA ALA A 429 -23.48 -52.36 72.35
C ALA A 429 -22.97 -52.83 73.71
N SER A 430 -22.57 -51.97 74.64
CA SER A 430 -22.11 -52.29 76.00
C SER A 430 -23.29 -52.75 76.93
N HIS A 431 -24.50 -52.36 76.65
CA HIS A 431 -25.67 -52.73 77.46
C HIS A 431 -26.23 -54.10 77.14
N LYS A 432 -25.70 -54.84 76.10
CA LYS A 432 -26.13 -56.23 75.86
C LYS A 432 -25.05 -57.08 75.27
N GLY A 433 -24.82 -58.26 75.88
CA GLY A 433 -23.91 -59.30 75.36
C GLY A 433 -24.42 -59.99 74.06
N HIS A 434 -25.26 -59.42 73.26
CA HIS A 434 -25.68 -59.86 71.92
C HIS A 434 -25.85 -58.73 71.01
N LYS A 435 -25.38 -58.82 69.78
CA LYS A 435 -25.56 -57.78 68.76
C LYS A 435 -27.02 -57.50 68.56
N PRO A 436 -27.58 -56.38 69.02
CA PRO A 436 -28.96 -56.06 68.76
C PRO A 436 -29.13 -55.51 67.37
N VAL A 437 -29.95 -56.11 66.60
CA VAL A 437 -30.52 -55.56 65.38
C VAL A 437 -31.60 -54.51 65.75
N THR A 438 -31.43 -53.30 65.40
CA THR A 438 -32.35 -52.18 65.75
C THR A 438 -33.43 -52.03 64.68
N VAL A 439 -34.66 -51.53 65.08
CA VAL A 439 -35.69 -51.10 64.11
C VAL A 439 -35.10 -50.12 63.07
N ILE A 440 -34.10 -49.37 63.46
CA ILE A 440 -33.39 -48.37 62.61
C ILE A 440 -32.53 -49.09 61.57
N ASP A 441 -31.86 -50.16 61.95
CA ASP A 441 -31.05 -50.91 60.97
C ASP A 441 -31.96 -51.57 59.92
N VAL A 442 -33.17 -51.99 60.34
CA VAL A 442 -34.18 -52.51 59.39
C VAL A 442 -34.73 -51.37 58.54
N GLN A 443 -35.13 -50.26 59.15
CA GLN A 443 -35.63 -49.09 58.42
C GLN A 443 -34.57 -48.46 57.47
N LEU A 444 -33.30 -48.39 57.93
CA LEU A 444 -32.19 -47.94 57.10
C LEU A 444 -31.98 -48.84 55.88
N HIS A 445 -32.05 -50.19 56.11
CA HIS A 445 -31.95 -51.15 55.03
C HIS A 445 -33.21 -51.16 54.13
N GLU A 446 -34.40 -50.98 54.66
CA GLU A 446 -35.61 -50.77 53.88
C GLU A 446 -35.51 -49.50 52.99
N GLN A 447 -34.98 -48.44 53.57
CA GLN A 447 -34.76 -47.19 52.82
C GLN A 447 -33.68 -47.35 51.78
N LYS A 448 -32.60 -48.09 52.12
CA LYS A 448 -31.53 -48.43 51.16
C LYS A 448 -32.06 -49.28 49.99
N VAL A 449 -32.87 -50.23 50.24
CA VAL A 449 -33.55 -51.10 49.24
C VAL A 449 -34.51 -50.23 48.39
N LYS A 450 -35.28 -49.33 49.02
CA LYS A 450 -36.21 -48.41 48.35
C LYS A 450 -35.47 -47.43 47.46
N ASN A 451 -34.36 -46.88 47.97
CA ASN A 451 -33.50 -45.92 47.18
C ASN A 451 -32.82 -46.62 46.00
N LEU A 452 -32.27 -47.83 46.25
CA LEU A 452 -31.67 -48.61 45.18
C LEU A 452 -32.67 -48.98 44.08
N LYS A 453 -33.93 -49.39 44.49
CA LYS A 453 -35.03 -49.60 43.55
C LYS A 453 -35.37 -48.38 42.75
N ALA A 454 -35.45 -47.21 43.42
CA ALA A 454 -35.75 -45.95 42.75
C ALA A 454 -34.65 -45.55 41.74
N ILE A 455 -33.38 -45.73 42.12
CA ILE A 455 -32.23 -45.38 41.23
C ILE A 455 -32.19 -46.41 40.06
N CYS A 456 -32.51 -47.67 40.32
CA CYS A 456 -32.55 -48.71 39.27
C CYS A 456 -33.66 -48.40 38.24
N ASN A 457 -34.87 -48.03 38.74
CA ASN A 457 -35.97 -47.66 37.88
C ASN A 457 -35.70 -46.35 37.09
N ASP A 458 -35.07 -45.31 37.72
CA ASP A 458 -34.71 -44.09 37.07
C ASP A 458 -33.66 -44.36 35.95
N SER A 459 -32.70 -45.24 36.23
CA SER A 459 -31.69 -45.62 35.23
C SER A 459 -32.30 -46.42 34.08
N CYS A 460 -33.25 -47.29 34.34
CA CYS A 460 -34.01 -48.01 33.29
C CYS A 460 -34.83 -47.01 32.43
N SER A 461 -35.52 -46.07 33.09
CA SER A 461 -36.28 -45.00 32.40
C SER A 461 -35.40 -44.14 31.52
N LYS A 462 -34.19 -43.81 31.98
CA LYS A 462 -33.19 -43.07 31.18
C LYS A 462 -32.73 -43.85 29.95
N ILE A 463 -32.50 -45.17 30.09
CA ILE A 463 -32.18 -46.02 28.92
C ILE A 463 -33.31 -45.97 27.90
N ASP A 464 -34.56 -46.06 28.35
CA ASP A 464 -35.69 -46.06 27.41
C ASP A 464 -35.87 -44.69 26.75
N THR A 465 -35.71 -43.57 27.46
CA THR A 465 -35.71 -42.24 26.86
C THR A 465 -34.59 -42.08 25.82
N ILE A 466 -33.36 -42.54 26.12
CA ILE A 466 -32.26 -42.45 25.15
C ILE A 466 -32.48 -43.37 23.95
N LYS A 467 -33.12 -44.54 24.13
CA LYS A 467 -33.53 -45.40 23.01
C LYS A 467 -34.53 -44.71 22.09
N ASP A 468 -35.55 -44.06 22.67
CA ASP A 468 -36.52 -43.30 21.89
C ASP A 468 -35.86 -42.16 21.09
N GLU A 469 -34.90 -41.49 21.71
CA GLU A 469 -34.11 -40.50 21.01
C GLU A 469 -33.26 -41.08 19.86
N ILE A 470 -32.68 -42.29 20.07
CA ILE A 470 -31.92 -42.98 19.00
C ILE A 470 -32.86 -43.38 17.87
N ILE A 471 -34.09 -43.84 18.15
CA ILE A 471 -35.07 -44.16 17.13
C ILE A 471 -35.36 -42.90 16.25
N VAL A 472 -35.61 -41.76 16.89
CA VAL A 472 -35.83 -40.51 16.17
C VAL A 472 -34.61 -40.07 15.31
N LEU A 473 -33.38 -40.28 15.84
CA LEU A 473 -32.17 -40.01 15.10
C LEU A 473 -31.97 -41.00 13.92
N LYS A 474 -32.28 -42.25 14.10
CA LYS A 474 -32.23 -43.28 13.05
C LYS A 474 -33.27 -43.02 11.95
N ASP A 475 -34.47 -42.56 12.30
CA ASP A 475 -35.47 -42.16 11.33
C ASP A 475 -35.02 -40.97 10.51
N LYS A 476 -34.40 -39.96 11.16
CA LYS A 476 -33.79 -38.84 10.47
C LYS A 476 -32.63 -39.26 9.57
N LEU A 477 -31.76 -40.16 10.06
CA LEU A 477 -30.66 -40.72 9.30
C LEU A 477 -31.15 -41.43 8.03
N LYS A 478 -32.20 -42.24 8.15
CA LYS A 478 -32.80 -42.94 7.01
C LYS A 478 -33.29 -42.00 5.91
N ILE A 479 -33.92 -40.89 6.31
CA ILE A 479 -34.33 -39.86 5.35
C ILE A 479 -33.12 -39.23 4.63
N VAL A 480 -32.05 -39.01 5.36
CA VAL A 480 -30.82 -38.44 4.80
C VAL A 480 -30.11 -39.45 3.87
N GLU A 481 -30.04 -40.71 4.29
CA GLU A 481 -29.48 -41.81 3.47
C GLU A 481 -30.28 -42.04 2.18
N GLU A 482 -31.61 -41.89 2.21
CA GLU A 482 -32.46 -41.93 1.01
C GLU A 482 -32.11 -40.78 0.04
N VAL A 483 -31.77 -39.61 0.57
CA VAL A 483 -31.29 -38.48 -0.23
C VAL A 483 -29.88 -38.75 -0.80
N GLU A 484 -28.99 -39.34 0.00
CA GLU A 484 -27.65 -39.72 -0.48
C GLU A 484 -27.69 -40.80 -1.56
N ALA A 485 -28.60 -41.79 -1.43
CA ALA A 485 -28.75 -42.83 -2.40
C ALA A 485 -29.45 -42.40 -3.69
N SER A 486 -30.02 -41.18 -3.74
CA SER A 486 -30.80 -40.68 -4.88
C SER A 486 -29.96 -40.42 -6.11
N ASP A 487 -28.68 -40.07 -5.95
CA ASP A 487 -27.78 -39.74 -7.04
C ASP A 487 -26.29 -40.04 -6.64
N ASP A 488 -25.51 -40.47 -7.61
CA ASP A 488 -24.08 -40.72 -7.42
C ASP A 488 -23.30 -39.39 -7.43
N ILE A 489 -22.82 -38.92 -6.27
CA ILE A 489 -22.12 -37.68 -6.08
C ILE A 489 -20.80 -37.60 -6.88
N ASP A 490 -20.09 -38.72 -7.00
CA ASP A 490 -18.82 -38.78 -7.75
C ASP A 490 -19.07 -38.74 -9.24
N GLY A 491 -20.17 -39.39 -9.68
CA GLY A 491 -20.63 -39.28 -11.05
C GLY A 491 -21.09 -37.86 -11.41
N LEU A 492 -21.78 -37.18 -10.49
CA LEU A 492 -22.19 -35.78 -10.69
C LEU A 492 -21.01 -34.84 -10.71
N LYS A 493 -20.01 -35.01 -9.82
CA LYS A 493 -18.75 -34.23 -9.81
C LYS A 493 -17.93 -34.42 -11.08
N LYS A 494 -17.86 -35.63 -11.59
CA LYS A 494 -17.24 -35.92 -12.89
C LYS A 494 -17.98 -35.24 -14.04
N LYS A 495 -19.32 -35.22 -14.02
CA LYS A 495 -20.09 -34.46 -15.01
C LYS A 495 -19.85 -32.94 -14.92
N LEU A 496 -19.78 -32.40 -13.70
CA LEU A 496 -19.49 -30.97 -13.50
C LEU A 496 -18.10 -30.61 -14.02
N SER A 497 -17.08 -31.42 -13.69
CA SER A 497 -15.71 -31.21 -14.19
C SER A 497 -15.62 -31.32 -15.73
N ALA A 498 -16.44 -32.20 -16.33
CA ALA A 498 -16.53 -32.29 -17.78
C ALA A 498 -17.19 -31.03 -18.39
N ILE A 499 -18.21 -30.46 -17.75
CA ILE A 499 -18.80 -29.18 -18.15
C ILE A 499 -17.79 -28.05 -18.07
N ASP A 500 -17.05 -27.95 -16.95
CA ASP A 500 -16.02 -26.92 -16.78
C ASP A 500 -14.90 -27.05 -17.84
N SER A 501 -14.51 -28.27 -18.19
CA SER A 501 -13.55 -28.51 -19.27
C SER A 501 -14.10 -28.17 -20.65
N LEU A 502 -15.40 -28.40 -20.89
CA LEU A 502 -16.07 -27.97 -22.12
C LEU A 502 -16.16 -26.45 -22.22
N GLU A 503 -16.53 -25.75 -21.15
CA GLU A 503 -16.56 -24.29 -21.11
C GLU A 503 -15.18 -23.68 -21.39
N LYS A 504 -14.13 -24.28 -20.83
CA LYS A 504 -12.74 -23.86 -21.11
C LYS A 504 -12.38 -24.09 -22.59
N SER A 505 -12.74 -25.23 -23.14
CA SER A 505 -12.48 -25.52 -24.54
C SER A 505 -13.26 -24.59 -25.50
N ILE A 506 -14.49 -24.24 -25.12
CA ILE A 506 -15.30 -23.26 -25.87
C ILE A 506 -14.60 -21.90 -25.86
N LEU A 507 -14.12 -21.45 -24.71
CA LEU A 507 -13.42 -20.17 -24.58
C LEU A 507 -12.13 -20.15 -25.43
N GLU A 508 -11.36 -21.24 -25.40
CA GLU A 508 -10.14 -21.37 -26.20
C GLU A 508 -10.46 -21.35 -27.71
N LEU A 509 -11.52 -22.05 -28.15
CA LEU A 509 -11.97 -22.04 -29.54
C LEU A 509 -12.57 -20.69 -29.95
N GLN A 510 -13.23 -19.97 -29.03
CA GLN A 510 -13.71 -18.61 -29.30
C GLN A 510 -12.54 -17.68 -29.60
N HIS A 511 -11.51 -17.72 -28.74
CA HIS A 511 -10.29 -16.93 -28.95
C HIS A 511 -9.58 -17.29 -30.26
N LEU A 512 -9.54 -18.59 -30.61
CA LEU A 512 -8.95 -19.05 -31.85
C LEU A 512 -9.75 -18.55 -33.05
N HIS A 513 -11.07 -18.66 -33.01
CA HIS A 513 -11.96 -18.18 -34.08
C HIS A 513 -11.87 -16.66 -34.26
N ASP A 514 -11.81 -15.88 -33.17
CA ASP A 514 -11.64 -14.44 -33.24
C ASP A 514 -10.31 -14.06 -33.90
N LYS A 515 -9.25 -14.80 -33.57
CA LYS A 515 -7.92 -14.63 -34.18
C LYS A 515 -7.96 -14.94 -35.69
N GLU A 516 -8.56 -16.06 -36.08
CA GLU A 516 -8.71 -16.45 -37.46
C GLU A 516 -9.59 -15.48 -38.24
N SER A 517 -10.69 -15.03 -37.64
CA SER A 517 -11.60 -14.04 -38.23
C SER A 517 -10.90 -12.69 -38.42
N THR A 518 -10.02 -12.29 -37.47
CA THR A 518 -9.22 -11.05 -37.57
C THR A 518 -8.20 -11.18 -38.72
N LEU A 519 -7.57 -12.35 -38.84
CA LEU A 519 -6.61 -12.64 -39.90
C LEU A 519 -7.27 -12.60 -41.28
N ILE A 520 -8.45 -13.23 -41.43
CA ILE A 520 -9.26 -13.21 -42.66
C ILE A 520 -9.63 -11.78 -43.04
N LYS A 521 -10.08 -10.96 -42.06
CA LYS A 521 -10.41 -9.55 -42.31
C LYS A 521 -9.20 -8.76 -42.81
N THR A 522 -8.03 -9.08 -42.30
CA THR A 522 -6.76 -8.42 -42.70
C THR A 522 -6.38 -8.86 -44.13
N GLN A 523 -6.48 -10.14 -44.42
CA GLN A 523 -6.24 -10.69 -45.75
C GLN A 523 -7.24 -10.18 -46.80
N GLN A 524 -8.54 -10.07 -46.45
CA GLN A 524 -9.56 -9.48 -47.29
C GLN A 524 -9.33 -8.02 -47.64
N LYS A 525 -8.77 -7.25 -46.65
CA LYS A 525 -8.37 -5.87 -46.91
C LYS A 525 -7.22 -5.78 -47.91
N SER A 526 -6.21 -6.68 -47.74
CA SER A 526 -5.12 -6.75 -48.71
C SER A 526 -5.58 -7.12 -50.11
N LEU A 527 -6.60 -7.98 -50.24
CA LEU A 527 -7.19 -8.35 -51.55
C LEU A 527 -7.91 -7.18 -52.23
N LYS A 528 -8.58 -6.30 -51.48
CA LYS A 528 -9.22 -5.13 -52.08
C LYS A 528 -8.24 -4.20 -52.81
N ILE A 529 -6.98 -4.26 -52.49
CA ILE A 529 -5.94 -3.52 -53.21
C ILE A 529 -5.81 -4.01 -54.65
N LEU A 530 -6.08 -5.31 -54.94
CA LEU A 530 -6.04 -5.87 -56.28
C LEU A 530 -7.18 -5.33 -57.15
N ASP A 531 -8.33 -5.00 -56.55
CA ASP A 531 -9.48 -4.43 -57.25
C ASP A 531 -9.34 -2.91 -57.50
N GLU A 532 -8.52 -2.24 -56.71
CA GLU A 532 -8.32 -0.77 -56.73
C GLU A 532 -7.15 -0.34 -57.64
N VAL A 533 -6.29 -1.24 -58.07
CA VAL A 533 -5.14 -0.94 -58.93
C VAL A 533 -5.38 -1.37 -60.36
N PRO A 534 -5.04 -0.53 -61.36
CA PRO A 534 -5.29 -0.80 -62.80
C PRO A 534 -4.56 -2.04 -63.32
N CYS A 535 -3.58 -2.54 -62.62
CA CYS A 535 -2.75 -3.70 -63.00
C CYS A 535 -3.04 -4.97 -62.17
N GLY A 536 -4.10 -4.98 -61.37
CA GLY A 536 -4.58 -6.02 -60.47
C GLY A 536 -4.00 -7.43 -60.61
N ASP A 537 -4.59 -8.29 -61.37
CA ASP A 537 -4.16 -9.69 -61.49
C ASP A 537 -3.05 -9.93 -62.53
N ASP A 538 -2.70 -8.92 -63.38
CA ASP A 538 -1.77 -9.11 -64.52
C ASP A 538 -0.29 -9.15 -64.13
N TYR A 539 0.07 -8.61 -62.95
CA TYR A 539 1.47 -8.56 -62.51
C TYR A 539 1.71 -9.06 -61.06
N PRO A 540 1.54 -10.35 -60.77
CA PRO A 540 1.55 -10.91 -59.43
C PRO A 540 2.89 -10.76 -58.66
N THR A 541 3.98 -10.43 -59.36
CA THR A 541 5.30 -10.23 -58.80
C THR A 541 5.59 -8.74 -58.44
N CYS A 542 4.69 -7.84 -58.71
CA CYS A 542 4.84 -6.43 -58.41
C CYS A 542 5.01 -6.20 -56.92
N LYS A 543 6.03 -5.42 -56.52
CA LYS A 543 6.40 -5.16 -55.13
C LYS A 543 5.28 -4.60 -54.30
N PHE A 544 4.31 -3.87 -54.88
CA PHE A 544 3.21 -3.21 -54.20
C PHE A 544 1.97 -4.10 -53.98
N ILE A 545 1.81 -5.16 -54.76
CA ILE A 545 0.62 -6.04 -54.69
C ILE A 545 1.00 -7.52 -54.44
N LYS A 546 2.29 -7.82 -54.27
CA LYS A 546 2.80 -9.20 -54.03
C LYS A 546 2.14 -9.84 -52.79
N ASP A 547 1.99 -9.07 -51.74
CA ASP A 547 1.40 -9.52 -50.48
C ASP A 547 -0.11 -9.76 -50.64
N ALA A 548 -0.77 -8.97 -51.48
CA ALA A 548 -2.19 -9.18 -51.82
C ALA A 548 -2.39 -10.48 -52.61
N HIS A 549 -1.52 -10.79 -53.59
CA HIS A 549 -1.56 -12.06 -54.31
C HIS A 549 -1.24 -13.27 -53.42
N GLN A 550 -0.26 -13.15 -52.51
CA GLN A 550 0.03 -14.20 -51.53
C GLN A 550 -1.14 -14.43 -50.56
N ASN A 551 -1.88 -13.38 -50.23
CA ASN A 551 -3.09 -13.49 -49.43
C ASN A 551 -4.28 -14.05 -50.19
N LYS A 552 -4.38 -13.88 -51.54
CA LYS A 552 -5.39 -14.48 -52.43
C LYS A 552 -5.37 -16.02 -52.32
N ASP A 553 -4.16 -16.60 -52.33
CA ASP A 553 -4.02 -18.05 -52.24
C ASP A 553 -4.25 -18.59 -50.81
N LYS A 554 -3.98 -17.79 -49.79
CA LYS A 554 -4.07 -18.21 -48.39
C LYS A 554 -5.49 -18.02 -47.81
N ILE A 555 -6.29 -17.11 -48.34
CA ILE A 555 -7.58 -16.75 -47.76
C ILE A 555 -8.61 -17.88 -47.81
N VAL A 556 -8.58 -18.70 -48.89
CA VAL A 556 -9.48 -19.85 -49.02
C VAL A 556 -9.23 -20.87 -47.92
N ALA A 557 -7.94 -21.24 -47.70
CA ALA A 557 -7.56 -22.17 -46.65
C ALA A 557 -7.80 -21.60 -45.24
N GLN A 558 -7.71 -20.28 -45.10
CA GLN A 558 -7.98 -19.63 -43.84
C GLN A 558 -9.46 -19.50 -43.51
N ASN A 559 -10.31 -19.29 -44.56
CA ASN A 559 -11.76 -19.35 -44.38
C ASN A 559 -12.22 -20.74 -43.99
N GLU A 560 -11.71 -21.80 -44.67
CA GLU A 560 -12.02 -23.18 -44.31
C GLU A 560 -11.65 -23.51 -42.85
N LYS A 561 -10.49 -23.00 -42.37
CA LYS A 561 -10.11 -23.18 -40.99
C LYS A 561 -11.05 -22.44 -40.02
N ALA A 562 -11.40 -21.21 -40.34
CA ALA A 562 -12.31 -20.41 -39.49
C ALA A 562 -13.71 -21.01 -39.45
N GLU A 563 -14.22 -21.54 -40.60
CA GLU A 563 -15.48 -22.25 -40.65
C GLU A 563 -15.44 -23.57 -39.86
N ALA A 564 -14.32 -24.31 -39.95
CA ALA A 564 -14.13 -25.53 -39.20
C ALA A 564 -14.06 -25.25 -37.66
N THR A 565 -13.40 -24.16 -37.28
CA THR A 565 -13.33 -23.70 -35.85
C THR A 565 -14.73 -23.26 -35.40
N LEU A 566 -15.45 -22.50 -36.20
CA LEU A 566 -16.82 -22.06 -35.91
C LEU A 566 -17.79 -23.23 -35.77
N LYS A 567 -17.66 -24.23 -36.64
CA LYS A 567 -18.49 -25.45 -36.55
C LYS A 567 -18.22 -26.18 -35.24
N LYS A 568 -16.95 -26.42 -34.88
CA LYS A 568 -16.60 -27.05 -33.61
C LYS A 568 -17.13 -26.27 -32.41
N LEU A 569 -17.05 -24.93 -32.49
CA LEU A 569 -17.53 -24.05 -31.44
C LEU A 569 -19.07 -24.14 -31.29
N ASN A 570 -19.79 -24.18 -32.40
CA ASN A 570 -21.24 -24.38 -32.37
C ASN A 570 -21.62 -25.78 -31.85
N ASP A 571 -20.93 -26.83 -32.29
CA ASP A 571 -21.16 -28.20 -31.80
C ASP A 571 -20.94 -28.31 -30.27
N LEU A 572 -19.91 -27.65 -29.74
CA LEU A 572 -19.64 -27.62 -28.30
C LEU A 572 -20.62 -26.75 -27.52
N ASN A 573 -21.04 -25.62 -28.08
CA ASN A 573 -22.07 -24.76 -27.46
C ASN A 573 -23.41 -25.48 -27.41
N ASP A 574 -23.78 -26.24 -28.49
CA ASP A 574 -24.95 -27.08 -28.50
C ASP A 574 -24.86 -28.23 -27.50
N ALA A 575 -23.67 -28.80 -27.31
CA ALA A 575 -23.44 -29.80 -26.27
C ALA A 575 -23.57 -29.17 -24.86
N LEU A 576 -23.01 -27.99 -24.65
CA LEU A 576 -23.09 -27.28 -23.38
C LEU A 576 -24.52 -26.84 -23.04
N SER A 577 -25.29 -26.38 -24.04
CA SER A 577 -26.69 -25.93 -23.85
C SER A 577 -27.64 -27.05 -23.39
N LYS A 578 -27.28 -28.32 -23.65
CA LYS A 578 -28.02 -29.50 -23.18
C LYS A 578 -27.67 -29.91 -21.74
N LEU A 579 -26.67 -29.27 -21.13
CA LEU A 579 -26.17 -29.59 -19.81
C LEU A 579 -26.58 -28.49 -18.83
N GLU A 580 -27.45 -28.83 -17.89
CA GLU A 580 -27.95 -27.90 -16.88
C GLU A 580 -26.95 -27.77 -15.71
N LYS A 581 -25.91 -26.96 -15.89
CA LYS A 581 -24.84 -26.78 -14.89
C LYS A 581 -25.37 -26.33 -13.50
N GLU A 582 -26.29 -25.38 -13.49
CA GLU A 582 -26.86 -24.85 -12.23
C GLU A 582 -27.65 -25.91 -11.46
N SER A 583 -28.39 -26.77 -12.18
CA SER A 583 -29.10 -27.89 -11.60
C SER A 583 -28.13 -28.91 -10.96
N LEU A 584 -27.02 -29.22 -11.68
CA LEU A 584 -25.97 -30.13 -11.16
C LEU A 584 -25.28 -29.57 -9.93
N VAL A 585 -24.90 -28.30 -9.92
CA VAL A 585 -24.25 -27.64 -8.75
C VAL A 585 -25.20 -27.65 -7.55
N SER A 586 -26.48 -27.37 -7.76
CA SER A 586 -27.49 -27.45 -6.70
C SER A 586 -27.65 -28.86 -6.14
N LYS A 587 -27.64 -29.89 -6.99
CA LYS A 587 -27.72 -31.28 -6.59
C LYS A 587 -26.48 -31.71 -5.79
N ILE A 588 -25.30 -31.42 -6.28
CA ILE A 588 -24.03 -31.72 -5.58
C ILE A 588 -24.02 -31.05 -4.20
N SER A 589 -24.40 -29.78 -4.12
CA SER A 589 -24.45 -29.08 -2.82
C SER A 589 -25.46 -29.70 -1.85
N LYS A 590 -26.60 -30.19 -2.33
CA LYS A 590 -27.58 -30.89 -1.49
C LYS A 590 -27.03 -32.23 -0.99
N LEU A 591 -26.40 -33.02 -1.85
CA LEU A 591 -25.79 -34.28 -1.50
C LEU A 591 -24.63 -34.10 -0.51
N GLU A 592 -23.74 -33.15 -0.72
CA GLU A 592 -22.66 -32.83 0.22
C GLU A 592 -23.18 -32.46 1.61
N LYS A 593 -24.27 -31.69 1.67
CA LYS A 593 -24.93 -31.35 2.93
C LYS A 593 -25.57 -32.58 3.56
N ALA A 594 -26.15 -33.48 2.77
CA ALA A 594 -26.72 -34.73 3.24
C ALA A 594 -25.62 -35.62 3.85
N THR A 595 -24.49 -35.83 3.16
CA THR A 595 -23.36 -36.63 3.66
C THR A 595 -22.77 -36.05 4.96
N MET A 596 -22.66 -34.71 5.03
CA MET A 596 -22.21 -34.06 6.27
C MET A 596 -23.20 -34.27 7.43
N LEU A 597 -24.51 -34.24 7.12
CA LEU A 597 -25.56 -34.44 8.12
C LEU A 597 -25.62 -35.91 8.54
N SER A 598 -25.54 -36.87 7.62
CA SER A 598 -25.47 -38.33 7.88
C SER A 598 -24.30 -38.66 8.82
N SER A 599 -23.10 -38.13 8.51
CA SER A 599 -21.91 -38.32 9.38
C SER A 599 -22.13 -37.79 10.80
N LYS A 600 -22.79 -36.62 10.95
CA LYS A 600 -23.11 -36.03 12.26
C LYS A 600 -24.12 -36.88 13.02
N LEU A 601 -25.19 -37.31 12.33
CA LEU A 601 -26.22 -38.16 12.95
C LEU A 601 -25.64 -39.50 13.40
N ASN A 602 -24.81 -40.15 12.60
CA ASN A 602 -24.13 -41.41 12.96
C ASN A 602 -23.23 -41.23 14.19
N LEU A 603 -22.47 -40.11 14.27
CA LEU A 603 -21.67 -39.85 15.46
C LEU A 603 -22.53 -39.61 16.70
N GLU A 604 -23.66 -38.96 16.57
CA GLU A 604 -24.59 -38.69 17.67
C GLU A 604 -25.28 -39.96 18.14
N ILE A 605 -25.70 -40.82 17.21
CA ILE A 605 -26.24 -42.16 17.52
C ILE A 605 -25.21 -43.02 18.29
N SER A 606 -23.95 -43.10 17.79
CA SER A 606 -22.88 -43.84 18.43
C SER A 606 -22.57 -43.36 19.85
N ARG A 607 -22.61 -42.03 20.05
CA ARG A 607 -22.45 -41.46 21.41
C ARG A 607 -23.55 -41.87 22.34
N LYS A 608 -24.80 -41.84 21.89
CA LYS A 608 -25.96 -42.24 22.70
C LYS A 608 -25.98 -43.74 22.95
N GLU A 609 -25.59 -44.58 22.00
CA GLU A 609 -25.40 -46.04 22.19
C GLU A 609 -24.34 -46.33 23.24
N THR A 610 -23.21 -45.57 23.23
CA THR A 610 -22.17 -45.68 24.26
C THR A 610 -22.68 -45.25 25.64
N GLU A 611 -23.55 -44.24 25.68
CA GLU A 611 -24.17 -43.79 26.92
C GLU A 611 -25.12 -44.83 27.49
N ILE A 612 -25.92 -45.52 26.69
CA ILE A 612 -26.76 -46.63 27.08
C ILE A 612 -25.91 -47.75 27.70
N GLU A 613 -24.78 -48.13 27.08
CA GLU A 613 -23.92 -49.20 27.56
C GLU A 613 -23.32 -48.88 28.94
N LYS A 614 -22.92 -47.62 29.16
CA LYS A 614 -22.45 -47.13 30.46
C LYS A 614 -23.55 -47.23 31.53
N ILE A 615 -24.78 -46.78 31.21
CA ILE A 615 -25.90 -46.84 32.14
C ILE A 615 -26.30 -48.28 32.38
N ARG A 616 -26.27 -49.18 31.40
CA ARG A 616 -26.55 -50.60 31.53
C ARG A 616 -25.59 -51.31 32.48
N SER A 617 -24.28 -51.12 32.30
CA SER A 617 -23.25 -51.65 33.21
C SER A 617 -23.45 -51.16 34.65
N HIS A 618 -23.86 -49.87 34.80
CA HIS A 618 -24.19 -49.34 36.11
C HIS A 618 -25.47 -49.99 36.72
N CYS A 619 -26.52 -50.24 35.92
CA CYS A 619 -27.73 -50.93 36.35
C CYS A 619 -27.44 -52.34 36.78
N GLU A 620 -26.57 -53.07 36.12
CA GLU A 620 -26.15 -54.40 36.50
C GLU A 620 -25.51 -54.43 37.90
N THR A 621 -24.61 -53.52 38.19
CA THR A 621 -23.98 -53.30 39.49
C THR A 621 -25.00 -52.93 40.57
N LEU A 622 -25.93 -52.04 40.24
CA LEU A 622 -27.00 -51.63 41.16
C LEU A 622 -27.97 -52.80 41.46
N THR A 623 -28.27 -53.65 40.47
CA THR A 623 -29.16 -54.80 40.66
C THR A 623 -28.52 -55.84 41.54
N ALA A 624 -27.22 -56.12 41.44
CA ALA A 624 -26.46 -56.97 42.33
C ALA A 624 -26.50 -56.47 43.79
N ASN A 625 -26.24 -55.11 43.95
CA ASN A 625 -26.28 -54.45 45.25
C ASN A 625 -27.71 -54.46 45.85
N LEU A 626 -28.75 -54.38 45.02
CA LEU A 626 -30.13 -54.45 45.46
C LEU A 626 -30.45 -55.82 46.01
N LYS A 627 -30.07 -56.94 45.34
CA LYS A 627 -30.27 -58.31 45.82
C LYS A 627 -29.57 -58.57 47.17
N ASP A 628 -28.31 -58.13 47.30
CA ASP A 628 -27.56 -58.23 48.57
C ASP A 628 -28.28 -57.46 49.72
N ALA A 629 -28.78 -56.29 49.40
CA ALA A 629 -29.50 -55.44 50.36
C ALA A 629 -30.86 -56.09 50.77
N GLU A 630 -31.60 -56.70 49.84
CA GLU A 630 -32.86 -57.41 50.13
C GLU A 630 -32.63 -58.59 51.00
N LEU A 631 -31.61 -59.43 50.77
CA LEU A 631 -31.25 -60.58 51.63
C LEU A 631 -30.92 -60.14 53.07
N LYS A 632 -30.07 -59.07 53.18
CA LYS A 632 -29.71 -58.47 54.49
C LYS A 632 -30.94 -57.94 55.25
N LEU A 633 -31.91 -57.37 54.52
CA LEU A 633 -33.13 -56.82 55.11
C LEU A 633 -33.97 -57.92 55.72
N ILE A 634 -34.09 -59.13 55.10
CA ILE A 634 -34.82 -60.31 55.60
C ILE A 634 -34.17 -60.78 56.89
N ASP A 635 -32.83 -60.90 56.89
CA ASP A 635 -32.08 -61.37 58.09
C ASP A 635 -32.27 -60.42 59.29
N LEU A 636 -32.32 -59.04 58.99
CA LEU A 636 -32.48 -58.02 60.02
C LEU A 636 -33.92 -58.02 60.59
N GLN A 637 -34.94 -58.24 59.74
CA GLN A 637 -36.34 -58.31 60.17
C GLN A 637 -36.65 -59.49 61.10
N GLU A 638 -36.06 -60.65 60.92
CA GLU A 638 -36.16 -61.84 61.81
C GLU A 638 -35.52 -61.60 63.18
N ALA A 639 -34.37 -60.92 63.24
CA ALA A 639 -33.66 -60.62 64.47
C ALA A 639 -34.37 -59.53 65.34
N LEU A 640 -35.20 -58.74 64.80
CA LEU A 640 -35.88 -57.57 65.49
C LEU A 640 -37.07 -58.03 66.39
N LYS A 641 -37.66 -59.27 66.24
CA LYS A 641 -38.85 -59.75 66.90
C LYS A 641 -38.70 -60.06 68.39
N ASN A 642 -37.51 -59.99 68.98
CA ASN A 642 -37.17 -60.57 70.29
C ASN A 642 -36.69 -59.60 71.36
N ASP A 643 -36.78 -58.32 71.40
CA ASP A 643 -36.10 -57.39 72.36
C ASP A 643 -36.89 -56.15 72.78
N GLU A 644 -37.27 -56.01 74.06
CA GLU A 644 -37.80 -54.76 74.71
C GLU A 644 -36.98 -54.36 75.93
N ASN A 645 -36.31 -53.19 75.96
CA ASN A 645 -35.86 -52.52 77.18
C ASN A 645 -35.78 -50.94 77.01
N SER A 646 -36.30 -50.21 78.01
CA SER A 646 -36.58 -48.75 77.95
C SER A 646 -35.35 -47.87 77.69
N GLU A 647 -34.16 -48.11 78.19
CA GLU A 647 -32.93 -47.31 77.94
C GLU A 647 -32.40 -47.47 76.54
N VAL A 648 -32.52 -48.59 75.97
CA VAL A 648 -32.24 -49.00 74.63
C VAL A 648 -33.08 -48.16 73.60
N VAL A 649 -34.36 -47.94 73.97
CA VAL A 649 -35.26 -47.15 73.14
C VAL A 649 -34.86 -45.66 73.05
N SER A 650 -34.34 -45.04 74.15
CA SER A 650 -33.90 -43.67 74.17
C SER A 650 -32.62 -43.42 73.33
N LEU A 651 -31.64 -44.33 73.48
CA LEU A 651 -30.38 -44.33 72.69
C LEU A 651 -30.64 -44.47 71.17
N ARG A 652 -31.63 -45.41 70.89
CA ARG A 652 -32.05 -45.55 69.44
C ARG A 652 -32.68 -44.35 68.87
N SER A 653 -33.54 -43.66 69.62
CA SER A 653 -34.14 -42.36 69.14
C SER A 653 -33.16 -41.26 68.89
N LYS A 654 -32.10 -41.13 69.73
CA LYS A 654 -31.00 -40.20 69.49
C LYS A 654 -30.19 -40.55 68.25
N ILE A 655 -29.82 -41.79 68.05
CA ILE A 655 -29.13 -42.29 66.86
C ILE A 655 -29.96 -42.01 65.61
N GLU A 656 -31.28 -42.16 65.66
CA GLU A 656 -32.18 -41.90 64.52
C GLU A 656 -32.23 -40.47 64.17
N THR A 657 -32.36 -39.54 65.15
CA THR A 657 -32.37 -38.10 64.90
C THR A 657 -31.07 -37.64 64.30
N LEU A 658 -29.93 -38.03 64.88
CA LEU A 658 -28.62 -37.66 64.37
C LEU A 658 -28.37 -38.25 62.96
N SER A 659 -28.80 -39.50 62.73
CA SER A 659 -28.67 -40.12 61.42
C SER A 659 -29.53 -39.44 60.34
N ARG A 660 -30.66 -38.88 60.72
CA ARG A 660 -31.51 -38.08 59.84
C ARG A 660 -30.84 -36.73 59.51
N SER A 661 -30.28 -36.05 60.52
CA SER A 661 -29.54 -34.79 60.31
C SER A 661 -28.30 -35.00 59.42
N ILE A 662 -27.54 -36.08 59.64
CA ILE A 662 -26.41 -36.42 58.76
C ILE A 662 -26.86 -36.55 57.31
N LYS A 663 -27.97 -37.23 57.06
CA LYS A 663 -28.51 -37.39 55.71
C LYS A 663 -28.93 -36.07 55.09
N GLU A 664 -29.64 -35.22 55.87
CA GLU A 664 -30.06 -33.90 55.41
C GLU A 664 -28.84 -33.02 55.08
N TRP A 665 -27.77 -33.07 55.91
CA TRP A 665 -26.54 -32.32 55.65
C TRP A 665 -25.79 -32.89 54.45
N ASP A 666 -25.71 -34.17 54.22
CA ASP A 666 -25.10 -34.80 53.07
C ASP A 666 -25.87 -34.47 51.77
N GLU A 667 -27.21 -34.44 51.80
CA GLU A 667 -28.03 -34.01 50.68
C GLU A 667 -27.80 -32.53 50.37
N ALA A 668 -27.79 -31.64 51.39
CA ALA A 668 -27.53 -30.22 51.26
C ALA A 668 -26.09 -29.95 50.71
N ARG A 669 -25.10 -30.67 51.23
CA ARG A 669 -23.72 -30.62 50.74
C ARG A 669 -23.63 -30.97 49.27
N MET A 670 -24.35 -32.01 48.84
CA MET A 670 -24.33 -32.46 47.44
C MET A 670 -24.96 -31.45 46.51
N MET A 671 -26.03 -30.76 46.96
CA MET A 671 -26.66 -29.66 46.21
C MET A 671 -25.71 -28.46 46.08
N LEU A 672 -25.09 -28.02 47.19
CA LEU A 672 -24.16 -26.89 47.19
C LEU A 672 -22.90 -27.21 46.38
N ALA A 673 -22.37 -28.44 46.45
CA ALA A 673 -21.22 -28.87 45.63
C ALA A 673 -21.56 -28.87 44.14
N THR A 674 -22.77 -29.28 43.76
CA THR A 674 -23.24 -29.21 42.36
C THR A 674 -23.34 -27.77 41.89
N GLN A 675 -23.90 -26.86 42.71
CA GLN A 675 -24.00 -25.46 42.41
C GLN A 675 -22.63 -24.80 42.27
N ARG A 676 -21.68 -25.12 43.20
CA ARG A 676 -20.29 -24.66 43.11
C ARG A 676 -19.62 -25.15 41.82
N GLY A 677 -19.79 -26.41 41.44
CA GLY A 677 -19.24 -26.97 40.21
C GLY A 677 -19.75 -26.26 38.94
N ARG A 678 -21.04 -25.89 38.91
CA ARG A 678 -21.60 -25.10 37.83
C ARG A 678 -20.93 -23.74 37.72
N LEU A 679 -20.85 -22.99 38.85
CA LEU A 679 -20.26 -21.69 38.90
C LEU A 679 -18.76 -21.71 38.54
N MET A 680 -18.03 -22.75 38.96
CA MET A 680 -16.63 -22.92 38.55
C MET A 680 -16.50 -23.09 37.03
N SER A 681 -17.36 -23.90 36.42
CA SER A 681 -17.35 -24.08 34.97
C SER A 681 -17.76 -22.82 34.20
N GLU A 682 -18.67 -22.03 34.78
CA GLU A 682 -19.06 -20.73 34.22
C GLU A 682 -17.93 -19.72 34.35
N LEU A 683 -17.18 -19.72 35.46
CA LEU A 683 -16.03 -18.86 35.66
C LEU A 683 -14.90 -19.20 34.68
N GLU A 684 -14.58 -20.48 34.48
CA GLU A 684 -13.60 -20.91 33.49
C GLU A 684 -13.95 -20.48 32.08
N LYS A 685 -15.24 -20.54 31.71
CA LYS A 685 -15.71 -20.05 30.41
C LYS A 685 -15.57 -18.54 30.29
N LEU A 686 -15.92 -17.83 31.36
CA LEU A 686 -15.75 -16.37 31.42
C LEU A 686 -14.28 -15.95 31.27
N ASP A 687 -13.37 -16.66 31.95
CA ASP A 687 -11.93 -16.41 31.87
C ASP A 687 -11.40 -16.64 30.46
N ALA A 688 -11.80 -17.73 29.82
CA ALA A 688 -11.39 -18.05 28.45
C ALA A 688 -11.94 -17.05 27.42
N GLU A 689 -13.21 -16.63 27.58
CA GLU A 689 -13.79 -15.60 26.72
C GLU A 689 -13.13 -14.25 26.92
N LYS A 690 -12.84 -13.84 28.15
CA LYS A 690 -12.14 -12.59 28.48
C LYS A 690 -10.72 -12.61 27.90
N GLU A 691 -9.99 -13.70 28.08
CA GLU A 691 -8.65 -13.85 27.50
C GLU A 691 -8.67 -13.72 25.98
N SER A 692 -9.63 -14.36 25.34
CA SER A 692 -9.83 -14.28 23.89
C SER A 692 -10.14 -12.85 23.43
N ARG A 693 -11.02 -12.14 24.14
CA ARG A 693 -11.35 -10.74 23.90
C ARG A 693 -10.14 -9.84 24.11
N ASP A 694 -9.40 -10.01 25.19
CA ASP A 694 -8.25 -9.18 25.52
C ASP A 694 -7.09 -9.40 24.53
N LYS A 695 -6.90 -10.63 24.07
CA LYS A 695 -6.01 -10.96 22.96
C LYS A 695 -6.39 -10.22 21.68
N LEU A 696 -7.70 -10.23 21.36
CA LEU A 696 -8.23 -9.52 20.19
C LEU A 696 -8.04 -7.99 20.33
N LEU A 697 -8.26 -7.44 21.52
CA LEU A 697 -8.06 -6.02 21.80
C LEU A 697 -6.59 -5.60 21.65
N ARG A 698 -5.64 -6.40 22.14
CA ARG A 698 -4.21 -6.15 21.95
C ARG A 698 -3.84 -6.18 20.46
N THR A 699 -4.33 -7.19 19.74
CA THR A 699 -4.11 -7.29 18.30
C THR A 699 -4.71 -6.06 17.59
N MET A 700 -5.95 -5.70 17.90
CA MET A 700 -6.62 -4.54 17.32
C MET A 700 -5.85 -3.24 17.59
N LYS A 701 -5.32 -3.03 18.81
CA LYS A 701 -4.49 -1.88 19.15
C LYS A 701 -3.23 -1.79 18.27
N THR A 702 -2.57 -2.93 18.02
CA THR A 702 -1.42 -2.99 17.10
C THR A 702 -1.82 -2.54 15.69
N TYR A 703 -2.96 -3.03 15.18
CA TYR A 703 -3.45 -2.65 13.85
C TYR A 703 -3.94 -1.20 13.80
N GLU A 704 -4.47 -0.64 14.87
CA GLU A 704 -4.82 0.79 14.97
C GLU A 704 -3.59 1.68 14.86
N ILE A 705 -2.51 1.31 15.54
CA ILE A 705 -1.22 2.02 15.45
C ILE A 705 -0.66 1.92 14.03
N ILE A 706 -0.64 0.72 13.44
CA ILE A 706 -0.15 0.50 12.06
C ILE A 706 -0.97 1.31 11.06
N SER A 707 -2.30 1.23 11.14
CA SER A 707 -3.20 1.97 10.25
C SER A 707 -3.06 3.49 10.45
N GLY A 708 -2.95 3.95 11.70
CA GLY A 708 -2.69 5.35 12.01
C GLY A 708 -1.36 5.84 11.46
N ALA A 709 -0.30 5.05 11.64
CA ALA A 709 1.03 5.35 11.12
C ALA A 709 1.08 5.43 9.58
N PHE A 710 0.36 4.56 8.89
CA PHE A 710 0.28 4.59 7.41
C PHE A 710 -0.72 5.60 6.86
N SER A 711 -1.57 6.16 7.71
CA SER A 711 -2.52 7.19 7.28
C SER A 711 -1.81 8.44 6.74
N LYS A 712 -2.56 9.27 6.01
CA LYS A 712 -2.03 10.54 5.46
C LYS A 712 -1.47 11.49 6.54
N LYS A 713 -1.93 11.36 7.78
CA LYS A 713 -1.46 12.16 8.93
C LYS A 713 -0.32 11.49 9.73
N GLY A 714 0.06 10.28 9.37
CA GLY A 714 1.13 9.52 10.00
C GLY A 714 2.50 9.73 9.33
N ILE A 715 3.16 8.62 9.03
CA ILE A 715 4.51 8.59 8.41
C ILE A 715 4.60 9.43 7.13
N PRO A 716 3.61 9.41 6.19
CA PRO A 716 3.68 10.27 5.01
C PRO A 716 3.83 11.76 5.35
N LEU A 717 3.18 12.23 6.41
CA LEU A 717 3.32 13.62 6.85
C LEU A 717 4.71 13.89 7.44
N ILE A 718 5.23 12.99 8.28
CA ILE A 718 6.56 13.09 8.87
C ILE A 718 7.62 13.19 7.76
N ILE A 719 7.55 12.29 6.77
CA ILE A 719 8.48 12.31 5.63
C ILE A 719 8.34 13.61 4.82
N THR A 720 7.11 14.01 4.53
CA THR A 720 6.87 15.26 3.77
C THR A 720 7.47 16.46 4.48
N ARG A 721 7.23 16.62 5.79
CA ARG A 721 7.81 17.69 6.60
C ARG A 721 9.34 17.67 6.58
N SER A 722 9.94 16.50 6.67
CA SER A 722 11.41 16.37 6.62
C SER A 722 12.00 16.70 5.25
N GLN A 723 11.24 16.54 4.17
CA GLN A 723 11.69 16.81 2.80
C GLN A 723 11.47 18.25 2.35
N LEU A 724 10.55 18.99 2.96
CA LEU A 724 10.28 20.39 2.58
C LEU A 724 11.52 21.29 2.62
N PRO A 725 12.40 21.26 3.63
CA PRO A 725 13.63 22.04 3.63
C PRO A 725 14.56 21.70 2.48
N VAL A 726 14.63 20.41 2.10
CA VAL A 726 15.45 19.93 0.98
C VAL A 726 14.88 20.46 -0.34
N ILE A 727 13.55 20.39 -0.52
CA ILE A 727 12.85 20.92 -1.68
C ILE A 727 13.07 22.43 -1.78
N ASN A 728 12.90 23.17 -0.69
CA ASN A 728 13.10 24.62 -0.66
C ASN A 728 14.56 25.01 -0.96
N ALA A 729 15.53 24.23 -0.48
CA ALA A 729 16.94 24.43 -0.81
C ALA A 729 17.21 24.21 -2.31
N GLU A 730 16.61 23.18 -2.94
CA GLU A 730 16.73 22.93 -4.37
C GLU A 730 16.04 24.04 -5.18
N ILE A 731 14.86 24.53 -4.79
CA ILE A 731 14.19 25.67 -5.42
C ILE A 731 15.11 26.90 -5.37
N SER A 732 15.63 27.24 -4.19
CA SER A 732 16.53 28.39 -4.00
C SER A 732 17.79 28.28 -4.87
N LYS A 733 18.34 27.07 -5.01
CA LYS A 733 19.51 26.81 -5.87
C LYS A 733 19.20 27.01 -7.37
N ILE A 734 18.00 26.63 -7.81
CA ILE A 734 17.56 26.81 -9.20
C ILE A 734 17.32 28.29 -9.50
N LEU A 735 16.68 29.02 -8.58
CA LEU A 735 16.31 30.44 -8.76
C LEU A 735 17.43 31.40 -8.48
N HIS A 736 18.52 30.96 -7.86
CA HIS A 736 19.63 31.82 -7.48
C HIS A 736 20.24 32.56 -8.68
N GLY A 737 20.22 33.90 -8.60
CA GLY A 737 20.75 34.79 -9.65
C GLY A 737 19.85 34.88 -10.91
N ILE A 738 18.63 34.35 -10.87
CA ILE A 738 17.67 34.44 -11.97
C ILE A 738 16.60 35.49 -11.68
N VAL A 739 16.09 35.49 -10.44
CA VAL A 739 15.03 36.40 -9.96
C VAL A 739 15.39 37.02 -8.62
N ASP A 740 14.72 38.12 -8.26
CA ASP A 740 14.95 38.85 -7.01
C ASP A 740 14.03 38.37 -5.86
N PHE A 741 13.31 37.28 -6.05
CA PHE A 741 12.45 36.66 -5.04
C PHE A 741 12.86 35.23 -4.76
N SER A 742 12.48 34.72 -3.60
CA SER A 742 12.55 33.27 -3.26
C SER A 742 11.18 32.65 -3.23
N VAL A 743 11.14 31.34 -3.46
CA VAL A 743 9.91 30.50 -3.42
C VAL A 743 10.08 29.46 -2.33
N GLU A 744 9.10 29.38 -1.46
CA GLU A 744 9.09 28.47 -0.32
C GLU A 744 7.79 27.69 -0.27
N MET A 745 7.90 26.40 -0.03
CA MET A 745 6.75 25.52 0.30
C MET A 745 6.69 25.33 1.81
N GLU A 746 5.50 25.45 2.36
CA GLU A 746 5.22 25.18 3.78
C GLU A 746 4.01 24.26 3.90
N ASN A 747 4.01 23.47 4.97
CA ASN A 747 2.82 22.75 5.39
C ASN A 747 2.26 23.46 6.61
N ASP A 748 0.99 23.76 6.58
CA ASP A 748 0.26 24.23 7.76
C ASP A 748 0.08 23.05 8.74
N ASP A 749 0.47 23.27 9.98
CA ASP A 749 0.43 22.23 11.02
C ASP A 749 -1.00 21.83 11.41
N GLU A 750 -1.97 22.75 11.28
CA GLU A 750 -3.36 22.52 11.68
C GLU A 750 -4.22 21.94 10.54
N SER A 751 -4.07 22.49 9.35
CA SER A 751 -4.95 22.16 8.21
C SER A 751 -4.40 21.11 7.26
N ASP A 752 -3.16 20.63 7.47
CA ASP A 752 -2.49 19.70 6.56
C ASP A 752 -2.35 20.25 5.12
N ALA A 753 -2.47 21.55 4.94
CA ALA A 753 -2.41 22.22 3.66
C ALA A 753 -0.94 22.48 3.25
N SER A 754 -0.60 22.15 2.01
CA SER A 754 0.70 22.58 1.43
C SER A 754 0.49 23.88 0.68
N GLU A 755 1.10 24.93 1.18
CA GLU A 755 1.03 26.26 0.60
C GLU A 755 2.38 26.67 0.01
N ILE A 756 2.35 27.52 -1.01
CA ILE A 756 3.52 28.02 -1.69
C ILE A 756 3.54 29.54 -1.57
N TYR A 757 4.66 30.05 -1.11
CA TYR A 757 4.85 31.47 -0.90
C TYR A 757 5.99 32.01 -1.77
N ILE A 758 5.81 33.25 -2.23
CA ILE A 758 6.89 34.05 -2.80
C ILE A 758 7.30 35.06 -1.75
N ASN A 759 8.60 35.11 -1.46
CA ASN A 759 9.21 36.01 -0.50
C ASN A 759 10.10 37.02 -1.23
N TYR A 760 9.79 38.31 -1.11
CA TYR A 760 10.51 39.42 -1.73
C TYR A 760 11.55 40.07 -0.78
N GLY A 761 11.72 39.48 0.39
CA GLY A 761 12.65 39.98 1.38
C GLY A 761 11.96 40.86 2.45
N ASP A 762 11.16 41.79 2.05
CA ASP A 762 10.38 42.70 2.91
C ASP A 762 8.90 42.27 3.03
N SER A 763 8.41 41.47 2.10
CA SER A 763 7.03 41.02 2.05
C SER A 763 6.94 39.60 1.56
N ARG A 764 5.90 38.90 2.00
CA ARG A 764 5.61 37.53 1.66
C ARG A 764 4.19 37.41 1.13
N ARG A 765 4.00 36.73 0.02
CA ARG A 765 2.69 36.54 -0.61
C ARG A 765 2.47 35.07 -0.98
N ILE A 766 1.22 34.67 -0.85
CA ILE A 766 0.80 33.38 -1.38
C ILE A 766 0.86 33.43 -2.91
N ILE A 767 1.36 32.37 -3.52
CA ILE A 767 1.70 32.33 -4.95
C ILE A 767 0.49 32.61 -5.86
N GLU A 768 -0.72 32.29 -5.42
CA GLU A 768 -1.96 32.53 -6.16
C GLU A 768 -2.22 34.02 -6.43
N LEU A 769 -1.65 34.91 -5.61
CA LEU A 769 -1.79 36.35 -5.73
C LEU A 769 -0.64 37.04 -6.51
N CYS A 770 0.35 36.25 -6.93
CA CYS A 770 1.52 36.78 -7.64
C CYS A 770 1.29 36.94 -9.14
N SER A 771 2.21 37.62 -9.84
CA SER A 771 2.13 37.88 -11.29
C SER A 771 2.22 36.56 -12.12
N GLY A 772 1.82 36.62 -13.38
CA GLY A 772 1.92 35.48 -14.30
C GLY A 772 3.37 35.02 -14.51
N MET A 773 4.31 35.94 -14.59
CA MET A 773 5.74 35.65 -14.73
C MET A 773 6.29 34.95 -13.50
N GLU A 774 6.02 35.48 -12.31
CA GLU A 774 6.45 34.89 -11.05
C GLU A 774 5.91 33.47 -10.88
N LYS A 775 4.64 33.27 -11.19
CA LYS A 775 4.00 31.93 -11.18
C LYS A 775 4.68 30.97 -12.13
N THR A 776 4.98 31.38 -13.35
CA THR A 776 5.61 30.52 -14.36
C THR A 776 7.02 30.11 -13.94
N ILE A 777 7.85 31.08 -13.52
CA ILE A 777 9.22 30.80 -13.06
C ILE A 777 9.21 29.93 -11.81
N ALA A 778 8.38 30.28 -10.82
CA ALA A 778 8.24 29.50 -9.59
C ALA A 778 7.75 28.06 -9.88
N SER A 779 6.81 27.89 -10.79
CA SER A 779 6.26 26.57 -11.15
C SER A 779 7.30 25.68 -11.82
N ILE A 780 8.08 26.23 -12.74
CA ILE A 780 9.16 25.46 -13.40
C ILE A 780 10.23 25.11 -12.36
N ALA A 781 10.67 26.07 -11.54
CA ALA A 781 11.69 25.83 -10.52
C ALA A 781 11.24 24.78 -9.50
N LEU A 782 10.01 24.89 -9.02
CA LEU A 782 9.41 23.94 -8.09
C LEU A 782 9.34 22.53 -8.70
N ARG A 783 8.87 22.42 -9.95
CA ARG A 783 8.81 21.14 -10.66
C ARG A 783 10.18 20.50 -10.78
N VAL A 784 11.20 21.26 -11.20
CA VAL A 784 12.56 20.75 -11.32
C VAL A 784 13.13 20.34 -9.96
N ALA A 785 12.89 21.13 -8.92
CA ALA A 785 13.30 20.77 -7.55
C ALA A 785 12.61 19.45 -7.10
N LEU A 786 11.32 19.30 -7.35
CA LEU A 786 10.58 18.07 -7.04
C LEU A 786 11.12 16.89 -7.84
N VAL A 787 11.44 17.06 -9.13
CA VAL A 787 12.07 16.02 -9.95
C VAL A 787 13.43 15.62 -9.37
N ASN A 788 14.26 16.57 -8.93
CA ASN A 788 15.57 16.27 -8.35
C ASN A 788 15.44 15.43 -7.06
N VAL A 789 14.46 15.75 -6.23
CA VAL A 789 14.21 15.05 -4.97
C VAL A 789 13.44 13.74 -5.17
N SER A 790 12.71 13.59 -6.29
CA SER A 790 11.82 12.46 -6.57
C SER A 790 12.52 11.11 -6.66
N SER A 791 11.83 10.06 -6.23
CA SER A 791 12.17 8.65 -6.47
C SER A 791 11.50 8.05 -7.71
N MET A 792 10.76 8.84 -8.50
CA MET A 792 10.08 8.38 -9.71
C MET A 792 11.06 8.07 -10.84
N SER A 793 10.61 7.31 -11.84
CA SER A 793 11.36 7.13 -13.09
C SER A 793 11.53 8.47 -13.82
N LYS A 794 12.75 8.76 -14.28
CA LYS A 794 13.11 10.08 -14.84
C LYS A 794 13.67 9.94 -16.24
N SER A 795 13.17 10.79 -17.13
CA SER A 795 13.87 11.06 -18.40
C SER A 795 14.98 12.10 -18.22
N ASP A 796 15.99 12.05 -19.06
CA ASP A 796 17.03 13.10 -19.18
C ASP A 796 16.54 14.34 -19.94
N MET A 797 15.27 14.34 -20.31
CA MET A 797 14.59 15.38 -21.11
C MET A 797 13.59 16.15 -20.24
N PHE A 798 13.50 17.45 -20.48
CA PHE A 798 12.44 18.31 -19.93
C PHE A 798 11.72 19.04 -21.07
N ILE A 799 10.42 19.00 -21.09
CA ILE A 799 9.58 19.55 -22.18
C ILE A 799 8.72 20.65 -21.62
N ILE A 800 8.76 21.81 -22.25
CA ILE A 800 7.91 22.97 -21.94
C ILE A 800 7.06 23.25 -23.18
N ASP A 801 5.74 23.07 -23.06
CA ASP A 801 4.81 23.34 -24.15
C ASP A 801 3.98 24.60 -23.84
N GLU A 802 4.26 25.66 -24.56
CA GLU A 802 3.61 26.98 -24.49
C GLU A 802 3.38 27.51 -23.04
N GLY A 803 4.31 28.27 -22.52
CA GLY A 803 4.16 28.86 -21.16
C GLY A 803 4.63 30.30 -21.11
N PHE A 804 5.17 30.76 -22.19
CA PHE A 804 5.87 32.03 -22.24
C PHE A 804 5.08 33.16 -22.97
N GLY A 805 3.94 32.80 -23.55
CA GLY A 805 3.17 33.72 -24.40
C GLY A 805 2.52 34.91 -23.67
N THR A 806 2.47 34.90 -22.34
CA THR A 806 1.90 35.97 -21.50
C THR A 806 2.96 36.80 -20.81
N LEU A 807 4.24 36.57 -21.12
CA LEU A 807 5.36 37.26 -20.49
C LEU A 807 5.69 38.52 -21.26
N ASP A 808 6.09 39.57 -20.55
CA ASP A 808 6.76 40.76 -21.08
C ASP A 808 8.24 40.46 -21.40
N ASP A 809 8.94 41.39 -22.02
CA ASP A 809 10.33 41.22 -22.43
C ASP A 809 11.26 40.89 -21.24
N ALA A 810 11.03 41.50 -20.07
CA ALA A 810 11.80 41.23 -18.86
C ALA A 810 11.52 39.81 -18.32
N GLY A 811 10.28 39.35 -18.40
CA GLY A 811 9.88 38.00 -18.07
C GLY A 811 10.50 36.98 -19.01
N VAL A 812 10.56 37.25 -20.32
CA VAL A 812 11.24 36.40 -21.31
C VAL A 812 12.73 36.30 -21.01
N GLU A 813 13.41 37.40 -20.65
CA GLU A 813 14.82 37.37 -20.25
C GLU A 813 15.07 36.50 -18.99
N SER A 814 14.21 36.65 -17.98
CA SER A 814 14.28 35.82 -16.76
C SER A 814 14.07 34.33 -17.06
N CYS A 815 13.13 34.01 -17.95
CA CYS A 815 12.91 32.64 -18.43
C CYS A 815 14.12 32.10 -19.21
N ASN A 816 14.76 32.92 -20.03
CA ASN A 816 15.97 32.54 -20.76
C ASN A 816 17.12 32.19 -19.81
N ARG A 817 17.30 32.98 -18.73
CA ARG A 817 18.26 32.65 -17.67
C ARG A 817 17.89 31.35 -16.96
N LEU A 818 16.60 31.14 -16.67
CA LEU A 818 16.11 29.91 -16.08
C LEU A 818 16.41 28.70 -16.98
N LEU A 819 16.00 28.76 -18.26
CA LEU A 819 16.26 27.69 -19.23
C LEU A 819 17.75 27.35 -19.32
N THR A 820 18.61 28.36 -19.34
CA THR A 820 20.06 28.18 -19.34
C THR A 820 20.55 27.48 -18.05
N SER A 821 19.98 27.82 -16.90
CA SER A 821 20.28 27.18 -15.63
C SER A 821 19.84 25.70 -15.62
N LEU A 822 18.72 25.37 -16.28
CA LEU A 822 18.20 24.01 -16.35
C LEU A 822 19.06 23.04 -17.16
N LYS A 823 19.97 23.52 -18.03
CA LYS A 823 20.98 22.68 -18.75
C LYS A 823 21.87 21.87 -17.78
N LYS A 824 21.96 22.27 -16.51
CA LYS A 824 22.71 21.53 -15.47
C LYS A 824 21.99 20.28 -14.98
N PHE A 825 20.69 20.22 -15.18
CA PHE A 825 19.82 19.15 -14.65
C PHE A 825 19.32 18.20 -15.74
N PHE A 826 19.14 18.70 -16.97
CA PHE A 826 18.64 17.94 -18.10
C PHE A 826 19.62 18.02 -19.27
N ARG A 827 19.82 16.88 -19.94
CA ARG A 827 20.60 16.83 -21.17
C ARG A 827 19.90 17.60 -22.30
N LEU A 828 18.57 17.49 -22.32
CA LEU A 828 17.73 18.04 -23.38
C LEU A 828 16.57 18.82 -22.78
N ILE A 829 16.36 20.03 -23.24
CA ILE A 829 15.22 20.88 -22.86
C ILE A 829 14.48 21.24 -24.16
N LEU A 830 13.31 20.64 -24.37
CA LEU A 830 12.45 20.95 -25.52
C LEU A 830 11.52 22.11 -25.14
N VAL A 831 11.59 23.19 -25.88
CA VAL A 831 10.75 24.38 -25.67
C VAL A 831 9.88 24.57 -26.90
N ILE A 832 8.59 24.32 -26.74
CA ILE A 832 7.58 24.58 -27.76
C ILE A 832 7.03 26.00 -27.51
N THR A 833 7.27 26.90 -28.40
CA THR A 833 6.82 28.29 -28.22
C THR A 833 6.67 29.04 -29.56
N HIS A 834 5.96 30.13 -29.51
CA HIS A 834 5.87 31.08 -30.59
C HIS A 834 6.60 32.40 -30.25
N VAL A 835 7.25 32.47 -29.08
CA VAL A 835 7.96 33.70 -28.62
C VAL A 835 9.35 33.71 -29.23
N ASP A 836 9.63 34.72 -30.06
CA ASP A 836 10.91 34.84 -30.78
C ASP A 836 12.11 34.99 -29.85
N GLY A 837 11.97 35.69 -28.72
CA GLY A 837 13.04 35.90 -27.74
C GLY A 837 13.61 34.59 -27.12
N ILE A 838 12.95 33.45 -27.28
CA ILE A 838 13.48 32.13 -26.88
C ILE A 838 14.45 31.57 -27.93
N LYS A 839 14.38 32.03 -29.19
CA LYS A 839 15.32 31.59 -30.25
C LYS A 839 16.76 31.95 -29.91
N ASP A 840 16.99 33.04 -29.20
CA ASP A 840 18.33 33.53 -28.86
C ASP A 840 19.10 32.62 -27.90
N VAL A 841 18.40 31.81 -27.12
CA VAL A 841 18.99 30.85 -26.17
C VAL A 841 18.91 29.38 -26.62
N ALA A 842 18.24 29.10 -27.72
CA ALA A 842 18.13 27.77 -28.28
C ALA A 842 19.47 27.33 -28.91
N ASP A 843 19.96 26.19 -28.51
CA ASP A 843 21.16 25.57 -29.11
C ASP A 843 20.82 24.92 -30.46
N HIS A 844 19.58 24.46 -30.62
CA HIS A 844 19.04 23.89 -31.85
C HIS A 844 17.61 24.33 -32.09
N ILE A 845 17.24 24.45 -33.35
CA ILE A 845 15.88 24.88 -33.76
C ILE A 845 15.27 23.82 -34.66
N LEU A 846 14.09 23.35 -34.25
CA LEU A 846 13.22 22.52 -35.05
C LEU A 846 12.08 23.35 -35.57
N GLU A 847 11.96 23.50 -36.88
CA GLU A 847 10.88 24.25 -37.51
C GLU A 847 9.81 23.33 -38.04
N ILE A 848 8.55 23.65 -37.73
CA ILE A 848 7.40 22.90 -38.25
C ILE A 848 6.75 23.76 -39.33
N THR A 849 6.81 23.24 -40.53
CA THR A 849 6.16 23.79 -41.70
C THR A 849 4.91 23.01 -42.03
N LYS A 850 3.93 23.62 -42.61
CA LYS A 850 2.70 22.96 -43.05
C LYS A 850 2.55 23.12 -44.56
N ASN A 851 2.51 22.04 -45.26
CA ASN A 851 2.07 22.00 -46.62
C ASN A 851 0.52 22.07 -46.67
N GLU A 852 -0.08 22.16 -47.83
CA GLU A 852 -1.56 22.27 -47.96
C GLU A 852 -2.33 21.26 -47.13
N LYS A 853 -1.82 20.06 -46.92
CA LYS A 853 -2.49 18.96 -46.27
C LYS A 853 -1.86 18.49 -44.94
N ASP A 854 -0.54 18.45 -44.86
CA ASP A 854 0.15 17.78 -43.78
C ASP A 854 1.29 18.67 -43.23
N SER A 855 1.61 18.49 -41.95
CA SER A 855 2.75 19.14 -41.28
C SER A 855 4.00 18.28 -41.47
N LYS A 856 5.15 18.98 -41.66
CA LYS A 856 6.46 18.35 -41.71
C LYS A 856 7.43 19.11 -40.81
N MET A 857 8.32 18.40 -40.16
CA MET A 857 9.33 18.99 -39.31
C MET A 857 10.68 18.97 -40.01
N VAL A 858 11.46 20.06 -39.80
CA VAL A 858 12.80 20.20 -40.34
C VAL A 858 13.72 20.75 -39.24
N LEU A 859 14.92 20.21 -39.13
CA LEU A 859 15.99 20.75 -38.29
C LEU A 859 16.66 21.88 -39.08
N VAL A 860 16.73 23.09 -38.50
CA VAL A 860 17.29 24.29 -39.10
C VAL A 860 18.68 24.58 -38.57
#